data_c9ee775080542a550d4ff9c05ece3785
#
_entry.id   c9ee775080542a550d4ff9c05ece3785
#
_cell.length_a   1.000
_cell.length_b   1.000
_cell.length_c   1.000
_cell.angle_alpha   90.00
_cell.angle_beta   90.00
_cell.angle_gamma   90.00
#
_symmetry.space_group_name_H-M   'P 1'
#
loop_
_entity.id
_entity.type
_entity.pdbx_description
1 polymer ?
#
loop_
_entity_poly.entity_id
_entity_poly.type
_entity_poly.pdbx_seq_one_letter_code
_entity_poly.pdbx_strand_id
1 'polypeptide(L)'
;MIDVKSKGRINVHWNVSPYDYNKEKEKSIIAKFSKKYSLPKERVKVIPEFLMVDDEGKEISLNADVIQNVQDPQFQIKLFESYLKTKNIANYDFDLIKKIDADINGKIDYQVYDKYRRYSIKWIRWSNFLSYGSDNYFDFTNIHGLTSLSGENQSGKTTLSIDLIHFLLFGKTEKVATQDKIFNKHLPKETNVIVEGCITIDGVDYVIKRTLSRPSLDRRSDKSKTTQKVEYYKIIGDSKEELEDYDVENQQEENGVQTNKAIKDAIGIESDFDLIMSVTESTLDDLVNKKEADRGRLLSRWIGLLPLEEKDKLAREKFNSEIKPMLLSNRYNEETMLQEIEAFELQKKTLAEEIEKLNKENKTLDKEITTLEKNKETLLASKSIIDNNILKIDITTLNKKIEDSIFNGKKKKEEIEDISKELSRIGDIEFSVEEYDTTQAELTKLTGEIAVMRERYKNTEHNIQHLKSSEICPTCGRKLENVDNSVKINEFTKELEKLAIDGKKKSELKAKLATKIEQLKADREKYNRKSNLTVKKAALEVNVEKLRAEYQEYKATKTEYDKNSEAIDKNNSIDIQIRNNDVFIRDKRNTKDTNTNIVTRNETEIKNYNRQVEDRREVIKKLQEEEKLVRNWKIYLELVGKDGISKMVLRKTLPIINAKLSKLLNDVCDFDVEVAINQKNDVMFYLIKDGVYSDLSSGSGFELTASGIALRTVLSELSTIPVSNILTYDEVWGRVAKANYENMKNLIEKVAKQYEAVFLISHSDEVRDWCDCHVSVVKENNISKVVLK
;
A
#
# COMPACT_ATOMS: atom_id res chain seq x y z
N MET A 1 -11.44 -24.06 -32.00
CA MET A 1 -12.31 -25.27 -32.17
C MET A 1 -13.76 -24.81 -32.18
N ILE A 2 -14.67 -25.45 -32.84
CA ILE A 2 -16.09 -25.08 -32.88
C ILE A 2 -16.86 -26.24 -32.31
N ASP A 3 -17.68 -26.03 -31.31
CA ASP A 3 -18.56 -27.03 -30.74
C ASP A 3 -20.02 -26.61 -31.00
N VAL A 4 -20.81 -27.50 -31.55
CA VAL A 4 -22.19 -27.27 -31.94
C VAL A 4 -23.12 -28.02 -30.98
N LYS A 5 -23.79 -27.26 -30.10
CA LYS A 5 -24.73 -27.85 -29.13
C LYS A 5 -26.11 -28.19 -29.71
N SER A 6 -26.77 -29.14 -29.09
CA SER A 6 -28.07 -29.74 -29.48
C SER A 6 -29.24 -28.74 -29.56
N LYS A 7 -29.08 -27.47 -29.14
CA LYS A 7 -30.11 -26.42 -29.19
C LYS A 7 -29.77 -25.29 -30.19
N GLY A 8 -28.94 -25.54 -31.19
CA GLY A 8 -28.62 -24.57 -32.24
C GLY A 8 -27.75 -23.40 -31.72
N ARG A 9 -26.97 -23.60 -30.66
CA ARG A 9 -25.92 -22.68 -30.18
C ARG A 9 -24.58 -23.12 -30.71
N ILE A 10 -23.71 -22.16 -31.04
CA ILE A 10 -22.32 -22.42 -31.46
C ILE A 10 -21.38 -21.81 -30.44
N ASN A 11 -20.49 -22.64 -29.93
CA ASN A 11 -19.33 -22.18 -29.14
C ASN A 11 -18.11 -22.09 -30.06
N VAL A 12 -17.47 -20.91 -30.07
CA VAL A 12 -16.27 -20.65 -30.83
C VAL A 12 -15.13 -20.52 -29.83
N HIS A 13 -14.26 -21.52 -29.76
CA HIS A 13 -13.06 -21.51 -28.91
C HIS A 13 -12.01 -20.67 -29.60
N TRP A 14 -11.60 -19.56 -29.01
CA TRP A 14 -10.66 -18.59 -29.54
C TRP A 14 -9.39 -18.56 -28.69
N ASN A 15 -8.30 -19.14 -29.21
CA ASN A 15 -7.00 -19.11 -28.56
C ASN A 15 -6.43 -17.69 -28.67
N VAL A 16 -6.22 -17.06 -27.56
CA VAL A 16 -5.74 -15.68 -27.46
C VAL A 16 -4.93 -15.47 -26.20
N SER A 17 -3.84 -14.69 -26.32
CA SER A 17 -3.12 -14.23 -25.13
C SER A 17 -4.03 -13.30 -24.30
N PRO A 18 -4.00 -13.38 -22.96
CA PRO A 18 -4.72 -12.44 -22.10
C PRO A 18 -4.37 -10.98 -22.39
N TYR A 19 -3.14 -10.74 -22.85
CA TYR A 19 -2.65 -9.41 -23.21
C TYR A 19 -3.19 -8.91 -24.55
N ASP A 20 -3.55 -9.82 -25.46
CA ASP A 20 -4.07 -9.50 -26.80
C ASP A 20 -5.60 -9.58 -26.88
N TYR A 21 -6.25 -10.00 -25.78
CA TYR A 21 -7.70 -10.06 -25.73
C TYR A 21 -8.32 -8.67 -25.89
N ASN A 22 -9.24 -8.55 -26.84
CA ASN A 22 -9.97 -7.32 -27.11
C ASN A 22 -11.44 -7.66 -27.38
N LYS A 23 -12.34 -7.04 -26.58
CA LYS A 23 -13.79 -7.25 -26.67
C LYS A 23 -14.39 -6.83 -28.03
N GLU A 24 -13.72 -5.93 -28.78
CA GLU A 24 -14.11 -5.59 -30.14
C GLU A 24 -13.79 -6.71 -31.14
N LYS A 25 -12.65 -7.39 -30.95
CA LYS A 25 -12.32 -8.59 -31.74
C LYS A 25 -13.31 -9.73 -31.43
N GLU A 26 -13.68 -9.92 -30.19
CA GLU A 26 -14.71 -10.90 -29.79
C GLU A 26 -16.03 -10.62 -30.49
N LYS A 27 -16.53 -9.37 -30.46
CA LYS A 27 -17.75 -8.95 -31.17
C LYS A 27 -17.62 -9.19 -32.70
N SER A 28 -16.47 -8.95 -33.26
CA SER A 28 -16.17 -9.21 -34.65
C SER A 28 -16.25 -10.71 -35.00
N ILE A 29 -15.69 -11.55 -34.10
CA ILE A 29 -15.79 -13.03 -34.23
C ILE A 29 -17.25 -13.47 -34.16
N ILE A 30 -18.03 -12.99 -33.18
CA ILE A 30 -19.45 -13.28 -33.04
C ILE A 30 -20.20 -12.91 -34.34
N ALA A 31 -19.97 -11.69 -34.84
CA ALA A 31 -20.60 -11.23 -36.08
C ALA A 31 -20.23 -12.10 -37.29
N LYS A 32 -18.98 -12.50 -37.40
CA LYS A 32 -18.45 -13.36 -38.46
C LYS A 32 -19.12 -14.75 -38.45
N PHE A 33 -19.20 -15.37 -37.28
CA PHE A 33 -19.78 -16.70 -37.14
C PHE A 33 -21.31 -16.67 -37.20
N SER A 34 -21.97 -15.64 -36.66
CA SER A 34 -23.40 -15.38 -36.82
C SER A 34 -23.78 -15.34 -38.31
N LYS A 35 -23.03 -14.59 -39.12
CA LYS A 35 -23.22 -14.51 -40.57
C LYS A 35 -22.92 -15.84 -41.26
N LYS A 36 -21.81 -16.49 -40.87
CA LYS A 36 -21.37 -17.75 -41.51
C LYS A 36 -22.38 -18.91 -41.32
N TYR A 37 -23.04 -18.97 -40.17
CA TYR A 37 -23.96 -20.06 -39.83
C TYR A 37 -25.44 -19.62 -39.85
N SER A 38 -25.71 -18.38 -40.29
CA SER A 38 -27.08 -17.80 -40.33
C SER A 38 -27.80 -17.88 -38.98
N LEU A 39 -27.09 -17.68 -37.88
CA LEU A 39 -27.62 -17.72 -36.51
C LEU A 39 -27.71 -16.30 -35.93
N PRO A 40 -28.71 -16.02 -35.06
CA PRO A 40 -28.68 -14.80 -34.24
C PRO A 40 -27.37 -14.68 -33.45
N LYS A 41 -26.89 -13.46 -33.25
CA LYS A 41 -25.61 -13.20 -32.50
C LYS A 41 -25.62 -13.78 -31.10
N GLU A 42 -26.80 -13.81 -30.47
CA GLU A 42 -27.05 -14.32 -29.11
C GLU A 42 -26.87 -15.86 -29.02
N ARG A 43 -26.86 -16.53 -30.15
CA ARG A 43 -26.61 -17.98 -30.23
C ARG A 43 -25.17 -18.35 -30.59
N VAL A 44 -24.32 -17.36 -30.78
CA VAL A 44 -22.88 -17.56 -31.02
C VAL A 44 -22.13 -17.09 -29.77
N LYS A 45 -21.52 -18.03 -29.10
CA LYS A 45 -20.69 -17.75 -27.92
C LYS A 45 -19.22 -17.89 -28.30
N VAL A 46 -18.42 -16.86 -28.01
CA VAL A 46 -16.96 -16.96 -28.11
C VAL A 46 -16.43 -17.33 -26.72
N ILE A 47 -15.68 -18.40 -26.66
CA ILE A 47 -14.98 -18.85 -25.44
C ILE A 47 -13.50 -18.56 -25.67
N PRO A 48 -12.93 -17.51 -25.06
CA PRO A 48 -11.51 -17.28 -25.18
C PRO A 48 -10.74 -18.37 -24.42
N GLU A 49 -9.88 -19.09 -25.13
CA GLU A 49 -8.89 -19.98 -24.55
C GLU A 49 -7.59 -19.19 -24.46
N PHE A 50 -7.18 -18.85 -23.24
CA PHE A 50 -6.01 -18.03 -23.04
C PHE A 50 -4.76 -18.88 -23.06
N LEU A 51 -3.91 -18.65 -24.03
CA LEU A 51 -2.58 -19.23 -24.13
C LEU A 51 -1.55 -18.17 -23.71
N MET A 52 -0.73 -18.50 -22.75
CA MET A 52 0.48 -17.76 -22.45
C MET A 52 1.67 -18.59 -22.94
N VAL A 53 2.63 -17.90 -23.53
CA VAL A 53 3.89 -18.49 -23.99
C VAL A 53 4.97 -17.70 -23.25
N ASP A 54 5.97 -18.40 -22.68
CA ASP A 54 7.16 -17.75 -22.11
C ASP A 54 8.05 -17.16 -23.20
N ASP A 55 9.13 -16.50 -22.81
CA ASP A 55 10.08 -15.89 -23.73
C ASP A 55 10.76 -16.93 -24.66
N GLU A 56 10.63 -18.23 -24.34
CA GLU A 56 11.16 -19.36 -25.13
C GLU A 56 10.07 -20.01 -26.03
N GLY A 57 8.84 -19.50 -26.01
CA GLY A 57 7.72 -20.03 -26.82
C GLY A 57 7.02 -21.25 -26.27
N LYS A 58 7.22 -21.61 -24.98
CA LYS A 58 6.60 -22.75 -24.33
C LYS A 58 5.27 -22.37 -23.72
N GLU A 59 4.21 -23.16 -23.95
CA GLU A 59 2.90 -22.94 -23.36
C GLU A 59 2.97 -22.97 -21.82
N ILE A 60 2.65 -21.86 -21.19
CA ILE A 60 2.49 -21.74 -19.75
C ILE A 60 1.03 -22.02 -19.41
N SER A 61 0.79 -22.93 -18.49
CA SER A 61 -0.55 -23.22 -17.98
C SER A 61 -1.13 -21.97 -17.28
N LEU A 62 -2.23 -21.46 -17.78
CA LEU A 62 -2.86 -20.19 -17.39
C LEU A 62 -3.35 -20.11 -15.94
N ASN A 63 -3.23 -21.16 -15.17
CA ASN A 63 -3.99 -21.29 -13.92
C ASN A 63 -3.39 -20.61 -12.70
N ALA A 64 -2.11 -20.39 -12.65
CA ALA A 64 -1.46 -19.77 -11.49
C ALA A 64 -0.46 -18.66 -11.88
N ASP A 65 0.23 -18.81 -13.02
CA ASP A 65 1.45 -18.06 -13.31
C ASP A 65 1.21 -16.57 -13.63
N VAL A 66 0.08 -16.23 -14.27
CA VAL A 66 -0.22 -14.81 -14.62
C VAL A 66 -0.58 -14.01 -13.37
N ILE A 67 -1.35 -14.60 -12.47
CA ILE A 67 -1.81 -13.95 -11.24
C ILE A 67 -0.68 -13.93 -10.22
N GLN A 68 0.11 -15.00 -10.13
CA GLN A 68 1.33 -15.03 -9.31
C GLN A 68 2.36 -14.01 -9.76
N ASN A 69 2.55 -13.85 -11.08
CA ASN A 69 3.51 -12.87 -11.61
C ASN A 69 3.12 -11.41 -11.36
N VAL A 70 1.84 -11.09 -11.12
CA VAL A 70 1.42 -9.71 -10.78
C VAL A 70 1.99 -9.27 -9.43
N GLN A 71 2.30 -10.19 -8.54
CA GLN A 71 2.94 -9.91 -7.26
C GLN A 71 4.47 -9.72 -7.40
N ASP A 72 5.08 -10.21 -8.49
CA ASP A 72 6.50 -10.00 -8.76
C ASP A 72 6.78 -8.55 -9.19
N PRO A 73 7.63 -7.82 -8.45
CA PRO A 73 8.02 -6.46 -8.82
C PRO A 73 8.62 -6.34 -10.22
N GLN A 74 9.36 -7.34 -10.69
CA GLN A 74 9.93 -7.31 -12.04
C GLN A 74 8.87 -7.46 -13.13
N PHE A 75 7.87 -8.29 -12.88
CA PHE A 75 6.73 -8.41 -13.79
C PHE A 75 5.89 -7.12 -13.81
N GLN A 76 5.72 -6.46 -12.67
CA GLN A 76 5.03 -5.17 -12.58
C GLN A 76 5.72 -4.09 -13.44
N ILE A 77 7.05 -4.08 -13.50
CA ILE A 77 7.81 -3.17 -14.38
C ILE A 77 7.46 -3.42 -15.88
N LYS A 78 7.34 -4.67 -16.29
CA LYS A 78 6.89 -5.01 -17.67
C LYS A 78 5.46 -4.52 -17.94
N LEU A 79 4.59 -4.59 -16.92
CA LEU A 79 3.22 -4.07 -17.02
C LEU A 79 3.22 -2.53 -17.13
N PHE A 80 4.09 -1.82 -16.40
CA PHE A 80 4.26 -0.37 -16.54
C PHE A 80 4.63 0.01 -17.98
N GLU A 81 5.63 -0.65 -18.54
CA GLU A 81 6.05 -0.39 -19.93
C GLU A 81 4.91 -0.63 -20.93
N SER A 82 4.18 -1.74 -20.76
CA SER A 82 3.02 -2.07 -21.59
C SER A 82 1.90 -1.01 -21.47
N TYR A 83 1.62 -0.54 -20.25
CA TYR A 83 0.61 0.49 -19.99
C TYR A 83 0.99 1.81 -20.68
N LEU A 84 2.24 2.26 -20.49
CA LEU A 84 2.75 3.51 -21.05
C LEU A 84 2.69 3.50 -22.57
N LYS A 85 3.06 2.39 -23.21
CA LYS A 85 2.93 2.18 -24.67
C LYS A 85 1.48 2.19 -25.13
N THR A 86 0.59 1.50 -24.42
CA THR A 86 -0.83 1.40 -24.79
C THR A 86 -1.55 2.75 -24.68
N LYS A 87 -1.17 3.57 -23.71
CA LYS A 87 -1.73 4.91 -23.48
C LYS A 87 -1.05 6.01 -24.28
N ASN A 88 0.00 5.71 -25.04
CA ASN A 88 0.81 6.69 -25.77
C ASN A 88 1.30 7.83 -24.85
N ILE A 89 1.68 7.53 -23.62
CA ILE A 89 2.21 8.54 -22.69
C ILE A 89 3.59 8.94 -23.20
N ALA A 90 3.82 10.23 -23.38
CA ALA A 90 5.08 10.79 -23.83
C ALA A 90 5.84 11.51 -22.70
N ASN A 91 7.12 11.80 -22.92
CA ASN A 91 7.96 12.61 -22.04
C ASN A 91 8.10 12.06 -20.61
N TYR A 92 8.34 10.75 -20.48
CA TYR A 92 8.65 10.12 -19.19
C TYR A 92 10.11 9.62 -19.17
N ASP A 93 10.62 9.48 -17.97
CA ASP A 93 11.89 8.83 -17.68
C ASP A 93 11.63 7.49 -17.01
N PHE A 94 11.74 6.41 -17.77
CA PHE A 94 11.39 5.08 -17.29
C PHE A 94 12.33 4.59 -16.17
N ASP A 95 13.62 4.99 -16.22
CA ASP A 95 14.57 4.61 -15.18
C ASP A 95 14.29 5.34 -13.86
N LEU A 96 13.79 6.56 -13.93
CA LEU A 96 13.32 7.28 -12.75
C LEU A 96 12.04 6.63 -12.18
N ILE A 97 11.11 6.21 -13.03
CA ILE A 97 9.91 5.46 -12.61
C ILE A 97 10.31 4.15 -11.93
N LYS A 98 11.28 3.40 -12.46
CA LYS A 98 11.80 2.20 -11.79
C LYS A 98 12.42 2.49 -10.43
N LYS A 99 13.15 3.60 -10.27
CA LYS A 99 13.72 4.02 -8.98
C LYS A 99 12.64 4.36 -7.96
N ILE A 100 11.59 5.08 -8.41
CA ILE A 100 10.43 5.38 -7.55
C ILE A 100 9.76 4.08 -7.12
N ASP A 101 9.54 3.15 -8.05
CA ASP A 101 8.93 1.84 -7.76
C ASP A 101 9.78 1.01 -6.80
N ALA A 102 11.09 0.98 -6.97
CA ALA A 102 12.00 0.24 -6.09
C ALA A 102 11.98 0.79 -4.65
N ASP A 103 11.90 2.10 -4.49
CA ASP A 103 11.80 2.75 -3.18
C ASP A 103 10.46 2.46 -2.49
N ILE A 104 9.35 2.44 -3.23
CA ILE A 104 8.04 2.03 -2.70
C ILE A 104 8.02 0.54 -2.38
N ASN A 105 8.58 -0.31 -3.25
CA ASN A 105 8.69 -1.76 -3.05
C ASN A 105 9.45 -2.12 -1.77
N GLY A 106 10.51 -1.36 -1.43
CA GLY A 106 11.27 -1.57 -0.20
C GLY A 106 10.46 -1.40 1.09
N LYS A 107 9.24 -0.83 1.01
CA LYS A 107 8.33 -0.63 2.13
C LYS A 107 7.21 -1.68 2.19
N ILE A 108 7.10 -2.55 1.18
CA ILE A 108 6.07 -3.59 1.08
C ILE A 108 6.68 -4.91 1.51
N ASP A 109 6.01 -5.57 2.43
CA ASP A 109 6.35 -6.96 2.79
C ASP A 109 5.68 -7.92 1.80
N TYR A 110 6.38 -8.23 0.72
CA TYR A 110 5.89 -9.17 -0.29
C TYR A 110 5.73 -10.60 0.24
N GLN A 111 6.39 -10.96 1.34
CA GLN A 111 6.23 -12.30 1.93
C GLN A 111 4.81 -12.53 2.46
N VAL A 112 4.10 -11.48 2.79
CA VAL A 112 2.68 -11.56 3.18
C VAL A 112 1.79 -11.95 2.00
N TYR A 113 2.20 -11.62 0.76
CA TYR A 113 1.40 -11.82 -0.45
C TYR A 113 1.85 -13.00 -1.31
N ASP A 114 3.10 -13.47 -1.13
CA ASP A 114 3.74 -14.50 -1.99
C ASP A 114 3.39 -15.92 -1.55
N LYS A 115 2.11 -16.20 -1.28
CA LYS A 115 1.74 -17.50 -0.73
C LYS A 115 0.58 -18.16 -1.45
N TYR A 116 0.80 -18.53 -2.73
CA TYR A 116 0.01 -19.60 -3.31
C TYR A 116 0.46 -20.92 -2.71
N ARG A 117 -0.17 -21.29 -1.60
CA ARG A 117 0.10 -22.55 -0.92
C ARG A 117 -1.19 -23.34 -0.79
N ARG A 118 -1.10 -24.61 -1.10
CA ARG A 118 -2.13 -25.56 -0.67
C ARG A 118 -1.69 -26.16 0.65
N TYR A 119 -2.58 -26.17 1.60
CA TYR A 119 -2.38 -26.91 2.83
C TYR A 119 -3.46 -27.96 2.98
N SER A 120 -3.06 -29.10 3.51
CA SER A 120 -3.96 -30.23 3.75
C SER A 120 -4.12 -30.44 5.24
N ILE A 121 -5.35 -30.52 5.70
CA ILE A 121 -5.68 -30.91 7.07
C ILE A 121 -5.75 -32.43 7.10
N LYS A 122 -4.86 -33.07 7.88
CA LYS A 122 -4.81 -34.52 7.98
C LYS A 122 -5.72 -35.06 9.05
N TRP A 123 -5.52 -34.59 10.27
CA TRP A 123 -6.33 -35.04 11.42
C TRP A 123 -6.44 -33.96 12.45
N ILE A 124 -7.51 -34.00 13.25
CA ILE A 124 -7.71 -33.14 14.42
C ILE A 124 -8.13 -34.01 15.60
N ARG A 125 -7.54 -33.76 16.77
CA ARG A 125 -7.93 -34.28 18.08
C ARG A 125 -8.39 -33.12 18.94
N TRP A 126 -9.49 -33.30 19.65
CA TRP A 126 -10.00 -32.23 20.49
C TRP A 126 -10.75 -32.75 21.73
N SER A 127 -10.79 -31.93 22.75
CA SER A 127 -11.49 -32.19 24.02
C SER A 127 -12.22 -30.95 24.50
N ASN A 128 -13.44 -31.10 24.95
CA ASN A 128 -14.31 -30.12 25.61
C ASN A 128 -14.65 -28.88 24.76
N PHE A 129 -14.63 -29.05 23.45
CA PHE A 129 -14.82 -27.96 22.49
C PHE A 129 -16.29 -27.84 22.09
N LEU A 130 -16.94 -26.72 22.44
CA LEU A 130 -18.35 -26.41 22.16
C LEU A 130 -19.32 -27.51 22.61
N SER A 131 -19.86 -28.29 21.69
CA SER A 131 -20.79 -29.42 22.01
C SER A 131 -20.09 -30.75 22.26
N TYR A 132 -18.79 -30.83 21.96
CA TYR A 132 -18.03 -32.08 22.07
C TYR A 132 -17.43 -32.25 23.47
N GLY A 133 -17.35 -33.49 23.91
CA GLY A 133 -16.74 -33.85 25.19
C GLY A 133 -15.24 -34.14 25.09
N SER A 134 -14.73 -35.05 25.93
CA SER A 134 -13.32 -35.46 25.91
C SER A 134 -13.02 -36.44 24.78
N ASP A 135 -11.75 -36.50 24.39
CA ASP A 135 -11.14 -37.54 23.53
C ASP A 135 -11.81 -37.74 22.18
N ASN A 136 -12.07 -36.66 21.48
CA ASN A 136 -12.53 -36.74 20.09
C ASN A 136 -11.33 -36.75 19.15
N TYR A 137 -11.46 -37.51 18.08
CA TYR A 137 -10.47 -37.61 17.00
C TYR A 137 -11.19 -37.74 15.66
N PHE A 138 -10.70 -37.02 14.65
CA PHE A 138 -11.19 -37.17 13.29
C PHE A 138 -10.01 -37.12 12.32
N ASP A 139 -9.95 -38.12 11.47
CA ASP A 139 -8.96 -38.23 10.42
C ASP A 139 -9.59 -37.88 9.08
N PHE A 140 -9.19 -36.70 8.55
CA PHE A 140 -9.70 -36.18 7.29
C PHE A 140 -9.16 -36.96 6.08
N THR A 141 -8.09 -37.74 6.24
CA THR A 141 -7.57 -38.58 5.16
C THR A 141 -8.46 -39.78 4.85
N ASN A 142 -9.39 -40.12 5.76
CA ASN A 142 -10.36 -41.22 5.59
C ASN A 142 -11.62 -40.76 4.81
N ILE A 143 -11.73 -39.53 4.44
CA ILE A 143 -12.83 -38.99 3.66
C ILE A 143 -12.33 -38.47 2.31
N HIS A 144 -13.15 -38.61 1.30
CA HIS A 144 -12.83 -38.14 -0.05
C HIS A 144 -14.11 -37.82 -0.84
N GLY A 145 -13.95 -37.01 -1.87
CA GLY A 145 -15.06 -36.63 -2.73
C GLY A 145 -16.17 -35.91 -1.97
N LEU A 146 -17.41 -36.18 -2.30
CA LEU A 146 -18.55 -35.62 -1.59
C LEU A 146 -18.79 -36.39 -0.30
N THR A 147 -18.73 -35.70 0.83
CA THR A 147 -18.89 -36.29 2.15
C THR A 147 -20.09 -35.67 2.85
N SER A 148 -21.12 -36.48 3.13
CA SER A 148 -22.28 -35.99 3.91
C SER A 148 -21.92 -35.84 5.37
N LEU A 149 -22.28 -34.71 5.97
CA LEU A 149 -22.18 -34.49 7.40
C LEU A 149 -23.59 -34.39 7.98
N SER A 150 -24.06 -35.50 8.55
CA SER A 150 -25.41 -35.68 9.04
C SER A 150 -25.52 -35.68 10.56
N GLY A 151 -26.69 -35.38 11.09
CA GLY A 151 -26.99 -35.37 12.53
C GLY A 151 -28.11 -34.41 12.86
N GLU A 152 -28.63 -34.52 14.07
CA GLU A 152 -29.66 -33.63 14.59
C GLU A 152 -29.22 -32.15 14.59
N ASN A 153 -30.21 -31.27 14.65
CA ASN A 153 -29.91 -29.85 14.83
C ASN A 153 -29.09 -29.63 16.12
N GLN A 154 -28.05 -28.79 16.02
CA GLN A 154 -27.11 -28.52 17.13
C GLN A 154 -26.32 -29.75 17.60
N SER A 155 -26.21 -30.80 16.78
CA SER A 155 -25.34 -31.93 17.11
C SER A 155 -23.84 -31.59 17.01
N GLY A 156 -23.46 -30.51 16.35
CA GLY A 156 -22.06 -30.11 16.19
C GLY A 156 -21.49 -30.36 14.79
N LYS A 157 -22.36 -30.48 13.76
CA LYS A 157 -21.94 -30.62 12.34
C LYS A 157 -21.02 -29.50 11.89
N THR A 158 -21.52 -28.25 11.91
CA THR A 158 -20.74 -27.07 11.59
C THR A 158 -19.50 -26.92 12.48
N THR A 159 -19.65 -27.33 13.75
CA THR A 159 -18.51 -27.31 14.68
C THR A 159 -17.37 -28.22 14.23
N LEU A 160 -17.64 -29.42 13.70
CA LEU A 160 -16.61 -30.32 13.20
C LEU A 160 -15.93 -29.78 11.93
N SER A 161 -16.73 -29.31 10.97
CA SER A 161 -16.26 -28.98 9.63
C SER A 161 -15.73 -27.55 9.50
N ILE A 162 -16.10 -26.64 10.41
CA ILE A 162 -15.74 -25.21 10.33
C ILE A 162 -15.11 -24.72 11.64
N ASP A 163 -15.90 -24.68 12.76
CA ASP A 163 -15.46 -24.04 14.01
C ASP A 163 -14.16 -24.63 14.56
N LEU A 164 -14.02 -25.95 14.51
CA LEU A 164 -12.87 -26.68 15.02
C LEU A 164 -11.60 -26.36 14.22
N ILE A 165 -11.72 -26.36 12.90
CA ILE A 165 -10.62 -26.02 12.00
C ILE A 165 -10.25 -24.56 12.17
N HIS A 166 -11.25 -23.68 12.20
CA HIS A 166 -11.04 -22.26 12.42
C HIS A 166 -10.33 -21.97 13.74
N PHE A 167 -10.74 -22.65 14.81
CA PHE A 167 -10.08 -22.53 16.10
C PHE A 167 -8.65 -23.08 16.07
N LEU A 168 -8.43 -24.23 15.44
CA LEU A 168 -7.08 -24.79 15.28
C LEU A 168 -6.15 -23.78 14.61
N LEU A 169 -6.57 -23.17 13.52
CA LEU A 169 -5.75 -22.30 12.71
C LEU A 169 -5.60 -20.88 13.33
N PHE A 170 -6.67 -20.29 13.86
CA PHE A 170 -6.70 -18.87 14.26
C PHE A 170 -6.96 -18.64 15.76
N GLY A 171 -7.29 -19.66 16.52
CA GLY A 171 -7.56 -19.55 17.96
C GLY A 171 -8.89 -18.90 18.32
N LYS A 172 -9.82 -18.88 17.38
CA LYS A 172 -11.15 -18.28 17.51
C LYS A 172 -12.19 -19.16 16.84
N THR A 173 -13.47 -18.89 17.06
CA THR A 173 -14.59 -19.50 16.34
C THR A 173 -15.56 -18.43 15.88
N GLU A 174 -16.27 -18.64 14.81
CA GLU A 174 -17.35 -17.75 14.35
C GLU A 174 -18.57 -17.82 15.25
N LYS A 175 -18.79 -18.99 15.88
CA LYS A 175 -20.00 -19.31 16.63
C LYS A 175 -20.13 -18.59 17.95
N VAL A 176 -19.02 -18.22 18.58
CA VAL A 176 -19.01 -17.59 19.90
C VAL A 176 -18.01 -16.43 19.96
N ALA A 177 -18.46 -15.31 20.54
CA ALA A 177 -17.69 -14.07 20.57
C ALA A 177 -16.54 -14.07 21.60
N THR A 178 -16.60 -14.94 22.61
CA THR A 178 -15.64 -14.97 23.72
C THR A 178 -15.12 -16.37 23.97
N GLN A 179 -13.86 -16.48 24.35
CA GLN A 179 -13.17 -17.76 24.53
C GLN A 179 -13.78 -18.63 25.63
N ASP A 180 -14.33 -18.04 26.67
CA ASP A 180 -15.01 -18.76 27.74
C ASP A 180 -16.26 -19.51 27.29
N LYS A 181 -16.90 -19.11 26.18
CA LYS A 181 -18.05 -19.80 25.59
C LYS A 181 -17.68 -20.97 24.69
N ILE A 182 -16.39 -21.16 24.41
CA ILE A 182 -15.88 -22.32 23.66
C ILE A 182 -15.95 -23.59 24.51
N PHE A 183 -15.85 -23.48 25.83
CA PHE A 183 -15.95 -24.62 26.73
C PHE A 183 -17.32 -25.29 26.66
N ASN A 184 -17.34 -26.61 26.72
CA ASN A 184 -18.59 -27.35 26.69
C ASN A 184 -19.44 -26.96 27.90
N LYS A 185 -20.62 -26.42 27.63
CA LYS A 185 -21.57 -25.94 28.68
C LYS A 185 -22.14 -27.08 29.54
N HIS A 186 -22.11 -28.33 29.06
CA HIS A 186 -22.58 -29.52 29.74
C HIS A 186 -21.48 -30.17 30.59
N LEU A 187 -20.25 -29.67 30.49
CA LEU A 187 -19.10 -30.11 31.26
C LEU A 187 -18.51 -28.97 32.09
N PRO A 188 -19.24 -28.35 33.02
CA PRO A 188 -18.81 -27.13 33.70
C PRO A 188 -17.57 -27.31 34.59
N LYS A 189 -17.25 -28.54 34.95
CA LYS A 189 -16.05 -28.86 35.76
C LYS A 189 -14.77 -28.90 34.96
N GLU A 190 -14.88 -29.03 33.65
CA GLU A 190 -13.72 -29.05 32.76
C GLU A 190 -13.10 -27.65 32.69
N THR A 191 -11.81 -27.61 32.95
CA THR A 191 -11.02 -26.36 32.99
C THR A 191 -10.22 -26.11 31.71
N ASN A 192 -10.11 -27.12 30.87
CA ASN A 192 -9.31 -27.05 29.63
C ASN A 192 -10.11 -27.44 28.40
N VAL A 193 -9.89 -26.68 27.33
CA VAL A 193 -10.24 -27.05 25.96
C VAL A 193 -8.92 -27.29 25.22
N ILE A 194 -8.77 -28.44 24.61
CA ILE A 194 -7.57 -28.77 23.84
C ILE A 194 -8.00 -29.07 22.40
N VAL A 195 -7.34 -28.44 21.45
CA VAL A 195 -7.46 -28.74 20.01
C VAL A 195 -6.07 -28.89 19.45
N GLU A 196 -5.77 -30.05 18.94
CA GLU A 196 -4.48 -30.41 18.31
C GLU A 196 -4.78 -30.98 16.93
N GLY A 197 -4.06 -30.52 15.92
CA GLY A 197 -4.27 -31.00 14.55
C GLY A 197 -3.01 -30.97 13.72
N CYS A 198 -2.93 -31.87 12.75
CA CYS A 198 -1.85 -31.97 11.79
C CYS A 198 -2.27 -31.35 10.45
N ILE A 199 -1.46 -30.45 9.96
CA ILE A 199 -1.59 -29.85 8.65
C ILE A 199 -0.33 -30.12 7.84
N THR A 200 -0.48 -30.39 6.56
CA THR A 200 0.64 -30.52 5.62
C THR A 200 0.72 -29.27 4.77
N ILE A 201 1.89 -28.64 4.72
CA ILE A 201 2.18 -27.48 3.89
C ILE A 201 3.39 -27.79 3.04
N ASP A 202 3.27 -27.69 1.73
CA ASP A 202 4.37 -28.00 0.78
C ASP A 202 5.01 -29.39 1.02
N GLY A 203 4.19 -30.38 1.37
CA GLY A 203 4.64 -31.75 1.64
C GLY A 203 5.29 -31.98 3.01
N VAL A 204 5.33 -30.97 3.87
CA VAL A 204 5.86 -31.06 5.23
C VAL A 204 4.72 -31.00 6.25
N ASP A 205 4.76 -31.90 7.22
CA ASP A 205 3.74 -31.99 8.26
C ASP A 205 4.07 -31.07 9.44
N TYR A 206 3.05 -30.31 9.86
CA TYR A 206 3.09 -29.44 11.03
C TYR A 206 1.94 -29.77 11.97
N VAL A 207 2.21 -29.72 13.26
CA VAL A 207 1.17 -29.88 14.28
C VAL A 207 0.94 -28.54 14.97
N ILE A 208 -0.32 -28.11 15.00
CA ILE A 208 -0.78 -26.98 15.77
C ILE A 208 -1.55 -27.52 16.99
N LYS A 209 -1.21 -27.06 18.18
CA LYS A 209 -1.95 -27.37 19.40
C LYS A 209 -2.35 -26.11 20.12
N ARG A 210 -3.64 -25.97 20.40
CA ARG A 210 -4.20 -24.86 21.15
C ARG A 210 -4.85 -25.36 22.42
N THR A 211 -4.51 -24.74 23.52
CA THR A 211 -5.09 -25.04 24.83
C THR A 211 -5.72 -23.77 25.42
N LEU A 212 -7.03 -23.82 25.65
CA LEU A 212 -7.70 -22.83 26.48
C LEU A 212 -7.79 -23.35 27.90
N SER A 213 -7.44 -22.51 28.85
CA SER A 213 -7.54 -22.84 30.27
C SER A 213 -8.36 -21.78 31.00
N ARG A 214 -9.22 -22.22 31.89
CA ARG A 214 -9.99 -21.37 32.81
C ARG A 214 -9.95 -21.92 34.24
N PRO A 215 -10.06 -21.09 35.26
CA PRO A 215 -10.25 -21.58 36.65
C PRO A 215 -11.53 -22.43 36.74
N SER A 216 -11.54 -23.43 37.65
CA SER A 216 -12.74 -24.22 37.93
C SER A 216 -13.90 -23.34 38.34
N LEU A 217 -15.12 -23.62 37.83
CA LEU A 217 -16.34 -22.83 38.05
C LEU A 217 -17.00 -23.05 39.42
N ASP A 218 -16.27 -23.61 40.40
CA ASP A 218 -16.82 -23.85 41.76
C ASP A 218 -17.13 -22.56 42.57
N ARG A 219 -16.79 -21.40 42.05
CA ARG A 219 -17.22 -20.10 42.58
C ARG A 219 -17.75 -19.22 41.43
N ARG A 220 -18.99 -18.78 41.58
CA ARG A 220 -19.65 -17.77 40.74
C ARG A 220 -18.89 -16.43 40.75
N SER A 221 -17.75 -16.38 40.14
CA SER A 221 -17.07 -15.13 39.83
C SER A 221 -17.21 -14.82 38.35
N ASP A 222 -17.93 -13.78 38.01
CA ASP A 222 -18.27 -13.33 36.66
C ASP A 222 -17.07 -12.91 35.77
N LYS A 223 -15.83 -13.18 36.18
CA LYS A 223 -14.60 -12.79 35.45
C LYS A 223 -13.50 -13.83 35.60
N SER A 224 -13.73 -15.04 35.11
CA SER A 224 -12.61 -15.98 34.88
C SER A 224 -11.82 -15.53 33.65
N LYS A 225 -10.57 -15.13 33.84
CA LYS A 225 -9.66 -14.91 32.72
C LYS A 225 -9.37 -16.25 32.04
N THR A 226 -9.94 -16.47 30.86
CA THR A 226 -9.53 -17.59 29.99
C THR A 226 -8.17 -17.23 29.39
N THR A 227 -7.21 -18.14 29.48
CA THR A 227 -5.90 -18.03 28.87
C THR A 227 -5.80 -19.00 27.70
N GLN A 228 -5.09 -18.60 26.63
CA GLN A 228 -4.84 -19.43 25.47
C GLN A 228 -3.34 -19.64 25.29
N LYS A 229 -2.92 -20.90 25.21
CA LYS A 229 -1.57 -21.31 24.78
C LYS A 229 -1.67 -21.85 23.37
N VAL A 230 -0.71 -21.52 22.51
CA VAL A 230 -0.54 -22.10 21.17
C VAL A 230 0.86 -22.67 21.04
N GLU A 231 0.95 -23.84 20.44
CA GLU A 231 2.19 -24.57 20.17
C GLU A 231 2.17 -24.95 18.67
N TYR A 232 3.30 -24.81 18.00
CA TYR A 232 3.43 -25.09 16.56
C TYR A 232 4.72 -25.85 16.31
N TYR A 233 4.59 -27.08 15.81
CA TYR A 233 5.69 -28.02 15.63
C TYR A 233 5.80 -28.47 14.19
N LYS A 234 7.03 -28.58 13.68
CA LYS A 234 7.35 -29.31 12.45
C LYS A 234 7.63 -30.77 12.75
N ILE A 235 7.10 -31.67 11.97
CA ILE A 235 7.42 -33.11 12.08
C ILE A 235 8.60 -33.41 11.16
N ILE A 236 9.72 -33.88 11.75
CA ILE A 236 10.91 -34.34 11.02
C ILE A 236 11.16 -35.79 11.41
N GLY A 237 10.84 -36.73 10.52
CA GLY A 237 10.89 -38.17 10.82
C GLY A 237 9.95 -38.52 11.97
N ASP A 238 10.44 -39.27 12.96
CA ASP A 238 9.68 -39.66 14.15
C ASP A 238 9.73 -38.61 15.29
N SER A 239 10.44 -37.52 15.12
CA SER A 239 10.59 -36.44 16.12
C SER A 239 9.75 -35.19 15.78
N LYS A 240 9.21 -34.57 16.81
CA LYS A 240 8.58 -33.26 16.73
C LYS A 240 9.66 -32.20 16.99
N GLU A 241 9.94 -31.32 16.03
CA GLU A 241 10.80 -30.18 16.21
C GLU A 241 9.93 -28.95 16.45
N GLU A 242 10.06 -28.34 17.61
CA GLU A 242 9.38 -27.08 17.91
C GLU A 242 9.99 -26.01 17.02
N LEU A 243 9.15 -25.25 16.31
CA LEU A 243 9.62 -24.12 15.54
C LEU A 243 9.92 -23.03 16.57
N GLU A 244 11.20 -22.95 16.97
CA GLU A 244 11.69 -21.90 17.85
C GLU A 244 11.45 -20.52 17.21
N ASP A 245 11.01 -19.60 18.03
CA ASP A 245 10.84 -18.20 17.63
C ASP A 245 12.17 -17.66 17.09
N TYR A 246 12.16 -17.18 15.87
CA TYR A 246 13.28 -16.47 15.28
C TYR A 246 13.63 -15.27 16.14
N ASP A 247 14.87 -15.26 16.69
CA ASP A 247 15.56 -14.15 17.35
C ASP A 247 14.69 -13.13 18.10
N VAL A 248 14.43 -13.37 19.38
CA VAL A 248 14.00 -12.34 20.29
C VAL A 248 14.82 -12.35 21.58
N GLU A 249 15.74 -11.40 21.66
CA GLU A 249 16.34 -10.95 22.93
C GLU A 249 15.33 -10.22 23.83
N ASN A 250 14.12 -10.71 24.02
CA ASN A 250 13.23 -10.19 25.05
C ASN A 250 12.22 -11.25 25.48
N GLN A 251 12.56 -11.92 26.55
CA GLN A 251 11.68 -12.76 27.35
C GLN A 251 10.54 -11.93 27.92
N GLN A 252 9.36 -12.00 27.31
CA GLN A 252 8.01 -11.82 27.92
C GLN A 252 6.94 -11.76 26.81
N GLU A 253 6.67 -12.85 26.11
CA GLU A 253 5.44 -12.99 25.33
C GLU A 253 4.59 -14.12 25.89
N GLU A 254 3.80 -13.81 26.92
CA GLU A 254 2.82 -14.73 27.50
C GLU A 254 1.64 -15.12 26.56
N ASN A 255 1.57 -14.59 25.33
CA ASN A 255 0.35 -14.68 24.50
C ASN A 255 0.51 -15.37 23.14
N GLY A 256 1.62 -15.98 22.81
CA GLY A 256 1.80 -16.71 21.53
C GLY A 256 1.63 -15.83 20.27
N VAL A 257 1.97 -14.55 20.32
CA VAL A 257 1.77 -13.59 19.20
C VAL A 257 2.62 -13.98 18.01
N GLN A 258 3.87 -14.37 18.21
CA GLN A 258 4.80 -14.78 17.16
C GLN A 258 4.41 -16.13 16.57
N THR A 259 4.03 -17.11 17.39
CA THR A 259 3.53 -18.41 16.93
C THR A 259 2.27 -18.23 16.07
N ASN A 260 1.34 -17.38 16.47
CA ASN A 260 0.18 -17.06 15.67
C ASN A 260 0.55 -16.32 14.38
N LYS A 261 1.59 -15.50 14.40
CA LYS A 261 2.12 -14.86 13.19
C LYS A 261 2.71 -15.90 12.25
N ALA A 262 3.55 -16.80 12.73
CA ALA A 262 4.13 -17.90 11.94
C ALA A 262 3.05 -18.79 11.31
N ILE A 263 2.00 -19.14 12.05
CA ILE A 263 0.85 -19.90 11.52
C ILE A 263 0.16 -19.08 10.41
N LYS A 264 -0.17 -17.80 10.65
CA LYS A 264 -0.78 -16.94 9.63
C LYS A 264 0.09 -16.76 8.41
N ASP A 265 1.38 -16.66 8.63
CA ASP A 265 2.37 -16.59 7.57
C ASP A 265 2.41 -17.86 6.73
N ALA A 266 2.08 -19.00 7.27
CA ALA A 266 2.05 -20.28 6.57
C ALA A 266 0.73 -20.54 5.83
N ILE A 267 -0.42 -20.20 6.41
CA ILE A 267 -1.76 -20.57 5.93
C ILE A 267 -2.65 -19.41 5.51
N GLY A 268 -2.20 -18.17 5.65
CA GLY A 268 -3.01 -16.97 5.37
C GLY A 268 -3.75 -16.42 6.58
N ILE A 269 -4.56 -15.40 6.36
CA ILE A 269 -5.31 -14.71 7.41
C ILE A 269 -6.74 -15.27 7.55
N GLU A 270 -7.32 -15.08 8.70
CA GLU A 270 -8.66 -15.55 9.08
C GLU A 270 -9.75 -15.21 8.04
N SER A 271 -9.78 -13.95 7.58
CA SER A 271 -10.79 -13.54 6.58
C SER A 271 -10.64 -14.21 5.20
N ASP A 272 -9.50 -14.82 4.90
CA ASP A 272 -9.29 -15.59 3.68
C ASP A 272 -9.85 -17.00 3.83
N PHE A 273 -9.67 -17.61 5.00
CA PHE A 273 -10.23 -18.90 5.35
C PHE A 273 -11.76 -18.89 5.22
N ASP A 274 -12.42 -17.88 5.78
CA ASP A 274 -13.88 -17.76 5.76
C ASP A 274 -14.41 -17.61 4.32
N LEU A 275 -13.65 -16.92 3.47
CA LEU A 275 -13.98 -16.76 2.06
C LEU A 275 -13.83 -18.08 1.26
N ILE A 276 -12.91 -18.95 1.63
CA ILE A 276 -12.52 -20.11 0.81
C ILE A 276 -13.12 -21.41 1.35
N MET A 277 -13.14 -21.62 2.65
CA MET A 277 -13.44 -22.91 3.25
C MET A 277 -14.90 -23.08 3.66
N SER A 278 -15.61 -22.02 4.04
CA SER A 278 -16.98 -22.08 4.51
C SER A 278 -17.97 -21.46 3.50
N VAL A 279 -18.87 -22.28 2.96
CA VAL A 279 -19.92 -21.83 2.06
C VAL A 279 -21.26 -21.99 2.72
N THR A 280 -21.84 -20.89 3.15
CA THR A 280 -23.18 -20.80 3.72
C THR A 280 -24.08 -19.97 2.80
N GLU A 281 -25.37 -20.00 3.01
CA GLU A 281 -26.30 -19.15 2.26
C GLU A 281 -25.96 -17.67 2.43
N SER A 282 -25.60 -17.25 3.66
CA SER A 282 -25.23 -15.86 3.94
C SER A 282 -23.92 -15.43 3.26
N THR A 283 -22.89 -16.31 3.21
CA THR A 283 -21.63 -15.98 2.54
C THR A 283 -21.78 -15.91 1.02
N LEU A 284 -22.70 -16.68 0.44
CA LEU A 284 -23.05 -16.58 -0.98
C LEU A 284 -23.81 -15.28 -1.27
N ASP A 285 -24.78 -14.94 -0.41
CA ASP A 285 -25.53 -13.69 -0.52
C ASP A 285 -24.63 -12.47 -0.39
N ASP A 286 -23.71 -12.52 0.53
CA ASP A 286 -22.72 -11.47 0.71
C ASP A 286 -21.85 -11.27 -0.53
N LEU A 287 -21.44 -12.34 -1.18
CA LEU A 287 -20.67 -12.24 -2.41
C LEU A 287 -21.49 -11.58 -3.53
N VAL A 288 -22.74 -12.00 -3.70
CA VAL A 288 -23.61 -11.56 -4.80
C VAL A 288 -24.19 -10.17 -4.55
N ASN A 289 -24.61 -9.85 -3.30
CA ASN A 289 -25.30 -8.61 -2.95
C ASN A 289 -24.36 -7.50 -2.44
N LYS A 290 -23.05 -7.73 -2.41
CA LYS A 290 -22.07 -6.69 -2.06
C LYS A 290 -22.22 -5.45 -2.94
N LYS A 291 -22.00 -4.28 -2.37
CA LYS A 291 -21.94 -3.03 -3.16
C LYS A 291 -20.85 -3.14 -4.24
N GLU A 292 -21.10 -2.54 -5.37
CA GLU A 292 -20.23 -2.58 -6.56
C GLU A 292 -18.74 -2.28 -6.23
N ALA A 293 -18.49 -1.26 -5.41
CA ALA A 293 -17.12 -0.90 -4.98
C ALA A 293 -16.46 -1.97 -4.09
N ASP A 294 -17.24 -2.68 -3.28
CA ASP A 294 -16.73 -3.75 -2.41
C ASP A 294 -16.48 -5.05 -3.19
N ARG A 295 -17.27 -5.30 -4.26
CA ARG A 295 -17.01 -6.38 -5.22
C ARG A 295 -15.64 -6.19 -5.89
N GLY A 296 -15.31 -4.95 -6.27
CA GLY A 296 -13.99 -4.62 -6.86
C GLY A 296 -12.83 -4.95 -5.92
N ARG A 297 -12.93 -4.57 -4.65
CA ARG A 297 -11.89 -4.90 -3.64
C ARG A 297 -11.77 -6.41 -3.40
N LEU A 298 -12.91 -7.11 -3.36
CA LEU A 298 -12.91 -8.55 -3.21
C LEU A 298 -12.19 -9.23 -4.38
N LEU A 299 -12.52 -8.84 -5.61
CA LEU A 299 -11.85 -9.35 -6.81
C LEU A 299 -10.35 -9.02 -6.81
N SER A 300 -9.97 -7.79 -6.52
CA SER A 300 -8.56 -7.38 -6.40
C SER A 300 -7.79 -8.26 -5.42
N ARG A 301 -8.41 -8.58 -4.28
CA ARG A 301 -7.81 -9.45 -3.27
C ARG A 301 -7.59 -10.87 -3.80
N TRP A 302 -8.60 -11.43 -4.44
CA TRP A 302 -8.54 -12.80 -4.95
C TRP A 302 -7.51 -12.97 -6.07
N ILE A 303 -7.43 -12.00 -6.98
CA ILE A 303 -6.46 -12.02 -8.08
C ILE A 303 -5.07 -11.45 -7.71
N GLY A 304 -4.80 -11.24 -6.42
CA GLY A 304 -3.48 -10.84 -5.92
C GLY A 304 -3.08 -9.40 -6.20
N LEU A 305 -4.03 -8.47 -6.40
CA LEU A 305 -3.74 -7.05 -6.65
C LEU A 305 -3.52 -6.21 -5.40
N LEU A 306 -3.65 -6.79 -4.21
CA LEU A 306 -3.44 -6.08 -2.93
C LEU A 306 -2.07 -5.36 -2.85
N PRO A 307 -0.94 -5.96 -3.30
CA PRO A 307 0.33 -5.24 -3.30
C PRO A 307 0.31 -3.96 -4.14
N LEU A 308 -0.46 -3.93 -5.24
CA LEU A 308 -0.63 -2.74 -6.07
C LEU A 308 -1.50 -1.67 -5.39
N GLU A 309 -2.52 -2.09 -4.66
CA GLU A 309 -3.34 -1.16 -3.84
C GLU A 309 -2.50 -0.55 -2.72
N GLU A 310 -1.63 -1.34 -2.10
CA GLU A 310 -0.70 -0.84 -1.08
C GLU A 310 0.37 0.08 -1.68
N LYS A 311 0.88 -0.24 -2.87
CA LYS A 311 1.75 0.67 -3.64
C LYS A 311 1.08 2.02 -3.90
N ASP A 312 -0.15 2.03 -4.38
CA ASP A 312 -0.89 3.27 -4.63
C ASP A 312 -1.01 4.10 -3.35
N LYS A 313 -1.35 3.46 -2.23
CA LYS A 313 -1.45 4.11 -0.93
C LYS A 313 -0.12 4.72 -0.49
N LEU A 314 0.94 3.90 -0.44
CA LEU A 314 2.27 4.33 -0.03
C LEU A 314 2.84 5.41 -0.95
N ALA A 315 2.64 5.27 -2.25
CA ALA A 315 3.08 6.24 -3.25
C ALA A 315 2.36 7.59 -3.08
N ARG A 316 1.04 7.58 -2.85
CA ARG A 316 0.27 8.81 -2.58
C ARG A 316 0.67 9.45 -1.27
N GLU A 317 0.85 8.65 -0.23
CA GLU A 317 1.33 9.14 1.06
C GLU A 317 2.69 9.81 0.89
N LYS A 318 3.66 9.13 0.26
CA LYS A 318 4.99 9.68 0.01
C LYS A 318 4.96 10.93 -0.86
N PHE A 319 4.20 10.90 -1.94
CA PHE A 319 4.08 12.07 -2.83
C PHE A 319 3.51 13.27 -2.10
N ASN A 320 2.45 13.08 -1.29
CA ASN A 320 1.76 14.18 -0.62
C ASN A 320 2.49 14.68 0.64
N SER A 321 3.13 13.77 1.39
CA SER A 321 3.78 14.09 2.67
C SER A 321 5.25 14.48 2.53
N GLU A 322 5.98 13.87 1.59
CA GLU A 322 7.41 14.08 1.42
C GLU A 322 7.73 14.95 0.19
N ILE A 323 7.22 14.55 -0.99
CA ILE A 323 7.63 15.19 -2.26
C ILE A 323 6.97 16.56 -2.44
N LYS A 324 5.64 16.60 -2.42
CA LYS A 324 4.88 17.81 -2.72
C LYS A 324 5.20 19.00 -1.80
N PRO A 325 5.39 18.82 -0.47
CA PRO A 325 5.72 19.94 0.41
C PRO A 325 7.13 20.51 0.19
N MET A 326 8.07 19.68 -0.30
CA MET A 326 9.46 20.05 -0.53
C MET A 326 9.71 20.73 -1.88
N LEU A 327 8.72 20.78 -2.76
CA LEU A 327 8.91 21.34 -4.09
C LEU A 327 9.25 22.84 -4.03
N LEU A 328 10.30 23.21 -4.74
CA LEU A 328 10.72 24.58 -4.94
C LEU A 328 9.65 25.40 -5.67
N SER A 329 8.89 24.76 -6.57
CA SER A 329 7.74 25.35 -7.28
C SER A 329 6.64 25.85 -6.35
N ASN A 330 6.59 25.41 -5.07
CA ASN A 330 5.71 25.99 -4.06
C ASN A 330 6.14 27.41 -3.62
N ARG A 331 7.41 27.77 -3.85
CA ARG A 331 8.01 29.03 -3.39
C ARG A 331 8.48 29.91 -4.53
N TYR A 332 8.81 29.31 -5.66
CA TYR A 332 9.44 29.98 -6.80
C TYR A 332 8.63 29.71 -8.06
N ASN A 333 8.52 30.73 -8.88
CA ASN A 333 7.91 30.65 -10.21
C ASN A 333 9.00 30.90 -11.26
N GLU A 334 9.16 29.98 -12.21
CA GLU A 334 10.19 30.04 -13.24
C GLU A 334 10.07 31.30 -14.11
N GLU A 335 8.85 31.66 -14.51
CA GLU A 335 8.58 32.82 -15.34
C GLU A 335 8.99 34.13 -14.63
N THR A 336 8.63 34.25 -13.34
CA THR A 336 9.02 35.39 -12.53
C THR A 336 10.53 35.47 -12.38
N MET A 337 11.22 34.35 -12.19
CA MET A 337 12.68 34.33 -12.09
C MET A 337 13.37 34.68 -13.40
N LEU A 338 12.83 34.26 -14.55
CA LEU A 338 13.34 34.66 -15.86
C LEU A 338 13.19 36.15 -16.06
N GLN A 339 12.06 36.77 -15.70
CA GLN A 339 11.85 38.19 -15.71
C GLN A 339 12.83 38.96 -14.80
N GLU A 340 13.10 38.41 -13.59
CA GLU A 340 14.10 38.98 -12.69
C GLU A 340 15.52 38.90 -13.29
N ILE A 341 15.88 37.79 -13.92
CA ILE A 341 17.18 37.64 -14.63
C ILE A 341 17.31 38.70 -15.72
N GLU A 342 16.28 38.87 -16.55
CA GLU A 342 16.27 39.90 -17.60
C GLU A 342 16.44 41.31 -17.01
N ALA A 343 15.74 41.60 -15.93
CA ALA A 343 15.88 42.87 -15.24
C ALA A 343 17.29 43.11 -14.68
N PHE A 344 17.89 42.09 -14.06
CA PHE A 344 19.25 42.16 -13.55
C PHE A 344 20.30 42.29 -14.67
N GLU A 345 20.15 41.58 -15.79
CA GLU A 345 21.03 41.70 -16.95
C GLU A 345 20.94 43.10 -17.56
N LEU A 346 19.77 43.70 -17.63
CA LEU A 346 19.58 45.07 -18.08
C LEU A 346 20.28 46.06 -17.13
N GLN A 347 20.11 45.91 -15.80
CA GLN A 347 20.78 46.76 -14.82
C GLN A 347 22.30 46.63 -14.88
N LYS A 348 22.83 45.42 -15.03
CA LYS A 348 24.27 45.15 -15.23
C LYS A 348 24.81 45.90 -16.45
N LYS A 349 24.05 45.87 -17.56
CA LYS A 349 24.46 46.56 -18.79
C LYS A 349 24.53 48.07 -18.56
N THR A 350 23.53 48.64 -17.89
CA THR A 350 23.49 50.08 -17.57
C THR A 350 24.66 50.47 -16.67
N LEU A 351 24.94 49.71 -15.61
CA LEU A 351 26.07 49.91 -14.72
C LEU A 351 27.43 49.78 -15.42
N ALA A 352 27.55 48.78 -16.33
CA ALA A 352 28.80 48.62 -17.13
C ALA A 352 29.06 49.80 -18.07
N GLU A 353 28.01 50.32 -18.71
CA GLU A 353 28.11 51.55 -19.56
C GLU A 353 28.54 52.75 -18.71
N GLU A 354 28.01 52.91 -17.47
CA GLU A 354 28.39 53.97 -16.56
C GLU A 354 29.85 53.81 -16.08
N ILE A 355 30.27 52.59 -15.77
CA ILE A 355 31.69 52.30 -15.41
C ILE A 355 32.62 52.65 -16.57
N GLU A 356 32.27 52.32 -17.79
CA GLU A 356 33.09 52.62 -18.95
C GLU A 356 33.24 54.12 -19.15
N LYS A 357 32.13 54.87 -18.98
CA LYS A 357 32.13 56.32 -19.06
C LYS A 357 33.01 56.96 -17.97
N LEU A 358 32.82 56.55 -16.72
CA LEU A 358 33.59 57.05 -15.57
C LEU A 358 35.10 56.69 -15.67
N ASN A 359 35.42 55.51 -16.17
CA ASN A 359 36.82 55.09 -16.41
C ASN A 359 37.46 55.90 -17.53
N LYS A 360 36.72 56.31 -18.57
CA LYS A 360 37.23 57.28 -19.59
C LYS A 360 37.48 58.65 -19.00
N GLU A 361 36.58 59.14 -18.18
CA GLU A 361 36.70 60.42 -17.45
C GLU A 361 37.89 60.35 -16.51
N ASN A 362 38.05 59.23 -15.75
CA ASN A 362 39.21 59.05 -14.86
C ASN A 362 40.53 59.02 -15.60
N LYS A 363 40.61 58.43 -16.80
CA LYS A 363 41.79 58.47 -17.68
C LYS A 363 42.12 59.86 -18.16
N THR A 364 41.12 60.66 -18.44
CA THR A 364 41.34 62.08 -18.79
C THR A 364 41.81 62.90 -17.58
N LEU A 365 41.18 62.68 -16.41
CA LEU A 365 41.61 63.28 -15.15
C LEU A 365 43.05 62.86 -14.79
N ASP A 366 43.45 61.61 -15.03
CA ASP A 366 44.84 61.13 -14.79
C ASP A 366 45.87 61.81 -15.66
N LYS A 367 45.53 62.03 -16.95
CA LYS A 367 46.39 62.82 -17.83
C LYS A 367 46.52 64.28 -17.36
N GLU A 368 45.46 64.85 -16.94
CA GLU A 368 45.44 66.22 -16.43
C GLU A 368 46.22 66.33 -15.07
N ILE A 369 45.96 65.39 -14.16
CA ILE A 369 46.71 65.23 -12.89
C ILE A 369 48.17 65.01 -13.14
N THR A 370 48.54 64.13 -14.07
CA THR A 370 49.93 63.83 -14.42
C THR A 370 50.64 65.05 -15.00
N THR A 371 49.88 65.86 -15.74
CA THR A 371 50.41 67.15 -16.27
C THR A 371 50.63 68.16 -15.18
N LEU A 372 49.67 68.22 -14.22
CA LEU A 372 49.82 69.10 -13.04
C LEU A 372 50.92 68.60 -12.06
N GLU A 373 51.07 67.28 -11.94
CA GLU A 373 52.11 66.60 -11.13
C GLU A 373 53.49 66.78 -11.73
N LYS A 374 53.67 66.73 -13.05
CA LYS A 374 54.92 67.09 -13.73
C LYS A 374 55.32 68.54 -13.48
N ASN A 375 54.28 69.42 -13.51
CA ASN A 375 54.46 70.79 -13.14
C ASN A 375 54.85 70.95 -11.67
N LYS A 376 54.33 70.07 -10.82
CA LYS A 376 54.65 69.95 -9.39
C LYS A 376 56.03 69.37 -9.13
N GLU A 377 56.49 68.34 -9.85
CA GLU A 377 57.82 67.78 -9.76
C GLU A 377 58.93 68.76 -10.11
N THR A 378 58.69 69.58 -11.11
CA THR A 378 59.61 70.68 -11.37
C THR A 378 59.65 71.73 -10.22
N LEU A 379 58.52 71.83 -9.51
CA LEU A 379 58.46 72.70 -8.29
C LEU A 379 58.92 71.91 -7.03
N LEU A 380 58.87 70.62 -6.99
CA LEU A 380 59.21 69.74 -5.87
C LEU A 380 60.68 69.22 -5.92
N ALA A 381 61.40 69.46 -6.99
CA ALA A 381 62.90 69.16 -6.99
C ALA A 381 63.65 69.79 -5.86
N SER A 382 62.98 70.60 -5.03
CA SER A 382 63.49 71.24 -3.82
C SER A 382 63.17 70.54 -2.52
N LYS A 383 62.54 69.30 -2.50
CA LYS A 383 62.00 68.67 -1.30
C LYS A 383 62.56 67.34 -0.92
N SER A 384 62.40 67.01 0.32
CA SER A 384 62.89 65.86 1.05
C SER A 384 62.42 64.47 0.58
N ILE A 385 63.28 63.51 0.68
CA ILE A 385 63.14 62.12 0.32
C ILE A 385 62.08 61.43 1.25
N ILE A 386 61.05 60.85 0.66
CA ILE A 386 60.01 60.07 1.37
C ILE A 386 60.30 58.57 1.18
N ASP A 387 60.15 57.78 2.25
CA ASP A 387 60.37 56.36 2.20
C ASP A 387 59.54 55.65 1.17
N ASN A 388 60.20 54.93 0.28
CA ASN A 388 59.61 54.22 -0.89
C ASN A 388 58.67 53.08 -0.56
N ASN A 389 58.71 52.54 0.65
CA ASN A 389 57.89 51.41 1.03
C ASN A 389 56.39 51.75 1.25
N ILE A 390 56.15 53.05 1.66
CA ILE A 390 54.79 53.53 1.94
C ILE A 390 54.11 53.91 0.59
N LEU A 391 54.85 54.29 -0.42
CA LEU A 391 54.32 54.65 -1.75
C LEU A 391 53.89 53.37 -2.57
N LYS A 392 54.26 52.18 -2.14
CA LYS A 392 53.98 50.94 -2.83
C LYS A 392 52.69 50.23 -2.40
N ILE A 393 51.97 50.72 -1.36
CA ILE A 393 50.76 50.15 -0.86
C ILE A 393 49.58 50.53 -1.80
N ASP A 394 49.07 49.56 -2.52
CA ASP A 394 47.81 49.73 -3.31
C ASP A 394 46.59 49.69 -2.37
N ILE A 395 46.18 50.89 -1.97
CA ILE A 395 45.03 51.09 -1.07
C ILE A 395 43.70 50.62 -1.70
N THR A 396 43.63 50.62 -3.04
CA THR A 396 42.42 50.21 -3.78
C THR A 396 42.21 48.71 -3.65
N THR A 397 43.27 47.95 -3.87
CA THR A 397 43.26 46.48 -3.70
C THR A 397 43.01 46.09 -2.25
N LEU A 398 43.62 46.80 -1.28
CA LEU A 398 43.45 46.52 0.14
C LEU A 398 41.98 46.80 0.60
N ASN A 399 41.42 47.93 0.19
CA ASN A 399 40.02 48.28 0.50
C ASN A 399 39.05 47.30 -0.10
N LYS A 400 39.25 46.84 -1.35
CA LYS A 400 38.42 45.86 -2.00
C LYS A 400 38.40 44.53 -1.24
N LYS A 401 39.58 44.07 -0.79
CA LYS A 401 39.66 42.86 0.05
C LYS A 401 38.93 43.00 1.36
N ILE A 402 38.95 44.18 1.96
CA ILE A 402 38.19 44.47 3.18
C ILE A 402 36.68 44.39 2.92
N GLU A 403 36.20 45.03 1.81
CA GLU A 403 34.77 45.02 1.44
C GLU A 403 34.29 43.62 1.11
N ASP A 404 35.05 42.87 0.34
CA ASP A 404 34.75 41.49 -0.02
C ASP A 404 34.59 40.58 1.21
N SER A 405 35.53 40.79 2.21
CA SER A 405 35.47 40.00 3.45
C SER A 405 34.25 40.36 4.31
N ILE A 406 33.86 41.64 4.35
CA ILE A 406 32.64 42.11 5.04
C ILE A 406 31.42 41.55 4.37
N PHE A 407 31.34 41.63 3.04
CA PHE A 407 30.19 41.19 2.23
C PHE A 407 29.95 39.72 2.40
N ASN A 408 31.01 38.89 2.21
CA ASN A 408 30.91 37.46 2.32
C ASN A 408 30.54 37.01 3.74
N GLY A 409 31.07 37.73 4.76
CA GLY A 409 30.72 37.46 6.15
C GLY A 409 29.25 37.75 6.49
N LYS A 410 28.69 38.86 5.96
CA LYS A 410 27.28 39.18 6.14
C LYS A 410 26.36 38.12 5.54
N LYS A 411 26.67 37.72 4.29
CA LYS A 411 25.88 36.73 3.58
C LYS A 411 25.80 35.39 4.33
N LYS A 412 26.93 34.91 4.80
CA LYS A 412 26.97 33.64 5.54
C LYS A 412 26.22 33.73 6.87
N LYS A 413 26.24 34.93 7.50
CA LYS A 413 25.44 35.17 8.70
C LYS A 413 23.93 35.13 8.42
N GLU A 414 23.50 35.69 7.29
CA GLU A 414 22.10 35.63 6.86
C GLU A 414 21.64 34.20 6.63
N GLU A 415 22.50 33.41 5.94
CA GLU A 415 22.20 31.95 5.74
C GLU A 415 22.07 31.20 7.06
N ILE A 416 22.93 31.52 8.06
CA ILE A 416 22.89 30.94 9.42
C ILE A 416 21.60 31.36 10.14
N GLU A 417 21.22 32.65 9.98
CA GLU A 417 20.02 33.15 10.62
C GLU A 417 18.75 32.47 10.04
N ASP A 418 18.72 32.28 8.73
CA ASP A 418 17.60 31.63 8.07
C ASP A 418 17.46 30.14 8.48
N ILE A 419 18.58 29.44 8.52
CA ILE A 419 18.60 28.07 9.05
C ILE A 419 18.17 28.07 10.54
N SER A 420 18.60 29.08 11.31
CA SER A 420 18.23 29.19 12.72
C SER A 420 16.74 29.46 12.93
N LYS A 421 16.14 30.28 12.06
CA LYS A 421 14.69 30.51 12.02
C LYS A 421 13.94 29.23 11.64
N GLU A 422 14.49 28.49 10.70
CA GLU A 422 13.88 27.21 10.29
C GLU A 422 13.97 26.16 11.42
N LEU A 423 15.11 26.07 12.10
CA LEU A 423 15.28 25.20 13.27
C LEU A 423 14.34 25.57 14.42
N SER A 424 14.15 26.88 14.68
CA SER A 424 13.23 27.34 15.73
C SER A 424 11.75 27.08 15.38
N ARG A 425 11.40 27.05 14.09
CA ARG A 425 10.03 26.70 13.65
C ARG A 425 9.74 25.20 13.80
N ILE A 426 10.76 24.37 13.65
CA ILE A 426 10.61 22.93 13.82
C ILE A 426 10.41 22.59 15.31
N GLY A 427 11.02 23.39 16.21
CA GLY A 427 10.89 23.19 17.65
C GLY A 427 11.54 21.90 18.18
N ASP A 428 11.21 21.54 19.39
CA ASP A 428 11.65 20.28 19.95
C ASP A 428 10.63 19.20 19.59
N ILE A 429 11.14 18.18 18.95
CA ILE A 429 10.34 17.06 18.46
C ILE A 429 11.00 15.79 18.98
N GLU A 430 10.26 15.09 19.76
CA GLU A 430 10.60 13.73 20.15
C GLU A 430 9.82 12.77 19.23
N PHE A 431 10.56 11.91 18.57
CA PHE A 431 9.96 10.85 17.77
C PHE A 431 10.41 9.50 18.33
N SER A 432 9.48 8.73 18.72
CA SER A 432 9.72 7.36 19.16
C SER A 432 9.38 6.36 18.07
N VAL A 433 10.39 5.68 17.56
CA VAL A 433 10.22 4.57 16.60
C VAL A 433 9.35 3.48 17.22
N GLU A 434 9.55 3.21 18.50
CA GLU A 434 8.84 2.17 19.23
C GLU A 434 7.34 2.47 19.37
N GLU A 435 6.98 3.73 19.58
CA GLU A 435 5.57 4.15 19.65
C GLU A 435 4.89 4.08 18.28
N TYR A 436 5.62 4.38 17.22
CA TYR A 436 5.11 4.25 15.85
C TYR A 436 4.82 2.79 15.50
N ASP A 437 5.79 1.90 15.77
CA ASP A 437 5.68 0.48 15.42
C ASP A 437 4.59 -0.22 16.24
N THR A 438 4.46 0.12 17.53
CA THR A 438 3.42 -0.42 18.40
C THR A 438 2.02 0.03 17.95
N THR A 439 1.84 1.30 17.65
CA THR A 439 0.55 1.83 17.18
C THR A 439 0.14 1.23 15.83
N GLN A 440 1.11 1.00 14.94
CA GLN A 440 0.89 0.34 13.66
C GLN A 440 0.44 -1.12 13.83
N ALA A 441 1.07 -1.82 14.76
CA ALA A 441 0.71 -3.20 15.09
C ALA A 441 -0.72 -3.31 15.65
N GLU A 442 -1.07 -2.38 16.55
CA GLU A 442 -2.41 -2.32 17.14
C GLU A 442 -3.51 -2.04 16.10
N LEU A 443 -3.25 -1.10 15.18
CA LEU A 443 -4.19 -0.76 14.09
C LEU A 443 -4.44 -1.98 13.19
N THR A 444 -3.38 -2.74 12.89
CA THR A 444 -3.48 -3.93 12.06
C THR A 444 -4.30 -5.01 12.75
N LYS A 445 -4.02 -5.26 14.04
CA LYS A 445 -4.76 -6.21 14.88
C LYS A 445 -6.25 -5.88 14.95
N LEU A 446 -6.56 -4.63 15.24
CA LEU A 446 -7.94 -4.18 15.39
C LEU A 446 -8.73 -4.26 14.08
N THR A 447 -8.04 -4.07 12.96
CA THR A 447 -8.66 -4.22 11.63
C THR A 447 -9.12 -5.66 11.37
N GLY A 448 -8.28 -6.64 11.76
CA GLY A 448 -8.64 -8.07 11.69
C GLY A 448 -9.83 -8.42 12.60
N GLU A 449 -9.82 -7.91 13.81
CA GLU A 449 -10.89 -8.18 14.78
C GLU A 449 -12.27 -7.67 14.30
N ILE A 450 -12.30 -6.49 13.67
CA ILE A 450 -13.54 -5.91 13.09
C ILE A 450 -14.06 -6.78 11.93
N ALA A 451 -13.18 -7.33 11.12
CA ALA A 451 -13.57 -8.19 10.00
C ALA A 451 -14.28 -9.45 10.49
N VAL A 452 -13.69 -10.10 11.51
CA VAL A 452 -14.27 -11.31 12.16
C VAL A 452 -15.64 -11.04 12.78
N MET A 453 -15.77 -9.88 13.45
CA MET A 453 -17.05 -9.53 14.07
C MET A 453 -18.17 -9.32 13.04
N ARG A 454 -17.85 -8.72 11.89
CA ARG A 454 -18.81 -8.53 10.80
C ARG A 454 -19.33 -9.84 10.22
N GLU A 455 -18.46 -10.82 10.12
CA GLU A 455 -18.82 -12.13 9.60
C GLU A 455 -19.70 -12.91 10.60
N ARG A 456 -19.34 -12.85 11.87
CA ARG A 456 -20.19 -13.42 12.94
C ARG A 456 -21.58 -12.80 12.94
N TYR A 457 -21.67 -11.48 12.81
CA TYR A 457 -22.93 -10.77 12.74
C TYR A 457 -23.86 -11.34 11.65
N LYS A 458 -23.30 -11.52 10.44
CA LYS A 458 -24.06 -12.05 9.30
C LYS A 458 -24.51 -13.48 9.50
N ASN A 459 -23.63 -14.31 10.05
CA ASN A 459 -23.96 -15.72 10.34
C ASN A 459 -25.06 -15.85 11.40
N THR A 460 -25.04 -15.00 12.41
CA THR A 460 -26.07 -14.97 13.45
C THR A 460 -27.42 -14.49 12.90
N GLU A 461 -27.41 -13.50 12.01
CA GLU A 461 -28.59 -12.99 11.33
C GLU A 461 -29.23 -14.07 10.43
N HIS A 462 -28.39 -14.83 9.72
CA HIS A 462 -28.82 -15.96 8.91
C HIS A 462 -29.47 -17.06 9.76
N ASN A 463 -28.87 -17.37 10.90
CA ASN A 463 -29.40 -18.36 11.84
C ASN A 463 -30.81 -17.97 12.37
N ILE A 464 -31.02 -16.69 12.63
CA ILE A 464 -32.37 -16.18 13.01
C ILE A 464 -33.38 -16.39 11.90
N GLN A 465 -33.01 -16.11 10.64
CA GLN A 465 -33.90 -16.29 9.50
C GLN A 465 -34.23 -17.78 9.29
N HIS A 466 -33.23 -18.65 9.44
CA HIS A 466 -33.41 -20.10 9.32
C HIS A 466 -34.37 -20.66 10.38
N LEU A 467 -34.23 -20.18 11.62
CA LEU A 467 -35.10 -20.59 12.74
C LEU A 467 -36.53 -20.09 12.60
N LYS A 468 -36.74 -19.01 11.84
CA LYS A 468 -38.08 -18.46 11.54
C LYS A 468 -38.83 -19.20 10.41
N SER A 469 -38.10 -19.91 9.54
CA SER A 469 -38.64 -20.46 8.30
C SER A 469 -38.78 -21.98 8.28
N SER A 470 -38.32 -22.68 9.32
CA SER A 470 -38.32 -24.15 9.31
C SER A 470 -39.66 -24.74 9.79
N GLU A 471 -40.45 -25.11 8.85
CA GLU A 471 -41.72 -25.87 9.09
C GLU A 471 -41.56 -27.38 9.04
N ILE A 472 -40.40 -27.90 8.66
CA ILE A 472 -40.18 -29.34 8.39
C ILE A 472 -38.87 -29.85 9.03
N CYS A 473 -38.89 -30.97 9.72
CA CYS A 473 -37.71 -31.61 10.29
C CYS A 473 -36.72 -32.07 9.18
N PRO A 474 -35.51 -31.62 9.19
CA PRO A 474 -34.54 -31.93 8.15
C PRO A 474 -34.01 -33.37 8.14
N THR A 475 -34.21 -34.12 9.21
CA THR A 475 -33.71 -35.49 9.33
C THR A 475 -34.74 -36.57 8.94
N CYS A 476 -36.02 -36.30 9.06
CA CYS A 476 -37.04 -37.30 8.81
C CYS A 476 -38.25 -36.82 7.99
N GLY A 477 -38.29 -35.62 7.46
CA GLY A 477 -39.29 -35.12 6.52
C GLY A 477 -40.67 -34.83 7.10
N ARG A 478 -40.89 -34.94 8.41
CA ARG A 478 -42.20 -34.66 9.03
C ARG A 478 -42.37 -33.17 9.37
N LYS A 479 -43.57 -32.65 9.19
CA LYS A 479 -43.92 -31.29 9.66
C LYS A 479 -43.74 -31.20 11.19
N LEU A 480 -43.00 -30.20 11.60
CA LEU A 480 -42.83 -29.84 13.02
C LEU A 480 -44.05 -29.03 13.45
N GLU A 481 -44.98 -29.66 14.14
CA GLU A 481 -46.07 -28.97 14.82
C GLU A 481 -45.54 -28.56 16.22
N ASN A 482 -45.55 -27.26 16.51
CA ASN A 482 -45.21 -26.68 17.80
C ASN A 482 -43.75 -26.71 18.23
N VAL A 483 -42.84 -26.28 17.42
CA VAL A 483 -41.47 -25.91 17.89
C VAL A 483 -41.40 -24.42 18.14
N ASP A 484 -41.46 -24.04 19.39
CA ASP A 484 -41.23 -22.65 19.79
C ASP A 484 -39.71 -22.33 19.75
N ASN A 485 -39.30 -21.79 18.65
CA ASN A 485 -37.93 -21.31 18.48
C ASN A 485 -37.69 -19.92 19.11
N SER A 486 -38.70 -19.37 19.81
CA SER A 486 -38.70 -17.99 20.29
C SER A 486 -37.53 -17.68 21.22
N VAL A 487 -37.16 -18.62 22.08
CA VAL A 487 -36.03 -18.45 23.00
C VAL A 487 -34.71 -18.32 22.28
N LYS A 488 -34.48 -19.18 21.28
CA LYS A 488 -33.23 -19.14 20.50
C LYS A 488 -33.14 -17.94 19.57
N ILE A 489 -34.27 -17.56 18.98
CA ILE A 489 -34.33 -16.35 18.18
C ILE A 489 -34.01 -15.12 19.05
N ASN A 490 -34.50 -15.08 20.26
CA ASN A 490 -34.21 -14.03 21.22
C ASN A 490 -32.74 -14.02 21.66
N GLU A 491 -32.13 -15.20 21.84
CA GLU A 491 -30.69 -15.30 22.16
C GLU A 491 -29.84 -14.76 21.06
N PHE A 492 -30.07 -15.21 19.82
CA PHE A 492 -29.34 -14.73 18.65
C PHE A 492 -29.61 -13.24 18.36
N THR A 493 -30.79 -12.75 18.63
CA THR A 493 -31.12 -11.34 18.48
C THR A 493 -30.31 -10.50 19.48
N LYS A 494 -30.22 -10.94 20.74
CA LYS A 494 -29.35 -10.28 21.73
C LYS A 494 -27.87 -10.35 21.40
N GLU A 495 -27.45 -11.47 20.78
CA GLU A 495 -26.06 -11.61 20.28
C GLU A 495 -25.79 -10.63 19.13
N LEU A 496 -26.73 -10.49 18.20
CA LEU A 496 -26.65 -9.52 17.10
C LEU A 496 -26.50 -8.08 17.61
N GLU A 497 -27.32 -7.68 18.58
CA GLU A 497 -27.25 -6.35 19.17
C GLU A 497 -25.88 -6.11 19.82
N LYS A 498 -25.37 -7.11 20.55
CA LYS A 498 -24.08 -7.02 21.19
C LYS A 498 -22.94 -6.89 20.18
N LEU A 499 -22.95 -7.71 19.12
CA LEU A 499 -21.95 -7.65 18.06
C LEU A 499 -22.00 -6.30 17.32
N ALA A 500 -23.18 -5.72 17.14
CA ALA A 500 -23.32 -4.41 16.52
C ALA A 500 -22.69 -3.29 17.36
N ILE A 501 -22.93 -3.34 18.69
CA ILE A 501 -22.39 -2.37 19.64
C ILE A 501 -20.86 -2.47 19.73
N ASP A 502 -20.36 -3.68 19.88
CA ASP A 502 -18.91 -3.91 20.02
C ASP A 502 -18.16 -3.63 18.72
N GLY A 503 -18.77 -3.97 17.58
CA GLY A 503 -18.24 -3.64 16.25
C GLY A 503 -18.14 -2.14 16.04
N LYS A 504 -19.14 -1.38 16.52
CA LYS A 504 -19.12 0.09 16.42
C LYS A 504 -18.01 0.69 17.29
N LYS A 505 -17.89 0.23 18.54
CA LYS A 505 -16.83 0.70 19.46
C LYS A 505 -15.42 0.44 18.89
N LYS A 506 -15.21 -0.76 18.35
CA LYS A 506 -13.91 -1.12 17.75
C LYS A 506 -13.63 -0.31 16.49
N SER A 507 -14.64 -0.01 15.69
CA SER A 507 -14.50 0.83 14.50
C SER A 507 -14.10 2.27 14.86
N GLU A 508 -14.65 2.80 15.95
CA GLU A 508 -14.27 4.12 16.48
C GLU A 508 -12.82 4.15 16.99
N LEU A 509 -12.42 3.06 17.68
CA LEU A 509 -11.04 2.93 18.17
C LEU A 509 -10.05 2.80 17.01
N LYS A 510 -10.40 2.04 15.97
CA LYS A 510 -9.61 1.94 14.75
C LYS A 510 -9.39 3.31 14.10
N ALA A 511 -10.44 4.12 14.02
CA ALA A 511 -10.34 5.47 13.46
C ALA A 511 -9.35 6.34 14.26
N LYS A 512 -9.40 6.25 15.60
CA LYS A 512 -8.47 6.99 16.47
C LYS A 512 -7.00 6.56 16.27
N LEU A 513 -6.76 5.25 16.18
CA LEU A 513 -5.40 4.73 15.95
C LEU A 513 -4.88 5.11 14.55
N ALA A 514 -5.74 5.11 13.55
CA ALA A 514 -5.36 5.55 12.20
C ALA A 514 -4.94 7.02 12.18
N THR A 515 -5.69 7.87 12.90
CA THR A 515 -5.32 9.30 13.05
C THR A 515 -4.00 9.47 13.79
N LYS A 516 -3.78 8.68 14.85
CA LYS A 516 -2.53 8.74 15.62
C LYS A 516 -1.30 8.35 14.78
N ILE A 517 -1.42 7.35 13.94
CA ILE A 517 -0.34 6.92 13.02
C ILE A 517 0.03 8.03 12.02
N GLU A 518 -0.97 8.72 11.50
CA GLU A 518 -0.71 9.84 10.59
C GLU A 518 0.07 10.98 11.28
N GLN A 519 -0.24 11.23 12.55
CA GLN A 519 0.53 12.20 13.34
C GLN A 519 1.98 11.78 13.55
N LEU A 520 2.20 10.53 13.96
CA LEU A 520 3.55 9.99 14.19
C LEU A 520 4.42 9.96 12.91
N LYS A 521 3.83 9.76 11.74
CA LYS A 521 4.53 9.87 10.45
C LYS A 521 5.04 11.30 10.20
N ALA A 522 4.17 12.27 10.43
CA ALA A 522 4.52 13.67 10.25
C ALA A 522 5.66 14.12 11.20
N ASP A 523 5.67 13.58 12.43
CA ASP A 523 6.69 13.92 13.42
C ASP A 523 8.05 13.30 13.07
N ARG A 524 8.09 12.10 12.53
CA ARG A 524 9.31 11.45 12.00
C ARG A 524 10.02 12.30 10.94
N GLU A 525 9.24 12.86 10.03
CA GLU A 525 9.80 13.67 8.96
C GLU A 525 10.45 14.97 9.48
N LYS A 526 9.76 15.62 10.42
CA LYS A 526 10.28 16.83 11.05
C LYS A 526 11.57 16.57 11.83
N TYR A 527 11.65 15.44 12.54
CA TYR A 527 12.85 15.04 13.27
C TYR A 527 14.06 14.87 12.36
N ASN A 528 13.89 14.20 11.24
CA ASN A 528 14.95 14.01 10.26
C ASN A 528 15.42 15.34 9.65
N ARG A 529 14.47 16.25 9.40
CA ARG A 529 14.77 17.56 8.84
C ARG A 529 15.59 18.44 9.82
N LYS A 530 15.23 18.41 11.12
CA LYS A 530 15.96 19.14 12.18
C LYS A 530 17.45 18.72 12.23
N SER A 531 17.71 17.41 12.20
CA SER A 531 19.05 16.86 12.23
C SER A 531 19.93 17.39 11.09
N ASN A 532 19.42 17.34 9.87
CA ASN A 532 20.16 17.80 8.69
C ASN A 532 20.48 19.30 8.69
N LEU A 533 19.54 20.12 9.16
CA LEU A 533 19.76 21.57 9.24
C LEU A 533 20.79 21.95 10.31
N THR A 534 20.85 21.22 11.42
CA THR A 534 21.81 21.47 12.48
C THR A 534 23.26 21.27 12.00
N VAL A 535 23.50 20.21 11.23
CA VAL A 535 24.84 19.93 10.65
C VAL A 535 25.25 21.03 9.67
N LYS A 536 24.29 21.48 8.83
CA LYS A 536 24.57 22.52 7.84
C LYS A 536 24.90 23.87 8.48
N LYS A 537 24.23 24.21 9.59
CA LYS A 537 24.51 25.44 10.37
C LYS A 537 25.91 25.49 10.90
N ALA A 538 26.36 24.41 11.56
CA ALA A 538 27.70 24.33 12.15
C ALA A 538 28.81 24.51 11.09
N ALA A 539 28.62 23.96 9.89
CA ALA A 539 29.61 24.13 8.82
C ALA A 539 29.72 25.60 8.33
N LEU A 540 28.61 26.34 8.32
CA LEU A 540 28.62 27.75 7.94
C LEU A 540 29.24 28.65 9.00
N GLU A 541 29.07 28.38 10.29
CA GLU A 541 29.64 29.12 11.40
C GLU A 541 31.17 29.13 11.36
N VAL A 542 31.79 27.99 11.06
CA VAL A 542 33.23 27.85 10.89
C VAL A 542 33.76 28.76 9.76
N ASN A 543 33.01 28.87 8.65
CA ASN A 543 33.39 29.72 7.54
C ASN A 543 33.35 31.23 7.87
N VAL A 544 32.43 31.65 8.75
CA VAL A 544 32.30 33.03 9.18
C VAL A 544 33.52 33.46 10.02
N GLU A 545 34.00 32.59 10.91
CA GLU A 545 35.17 32.89 11.72
C GLU A 545 36.47 33.05 10.88
N LYS A 546 36.61 32.25 9.82
CA LYS A 546 37.74 32.38 8.88
C LYS A 546 37.74 33.74 8.18
N LEU A 547 36.59 34.16 7.67
CA LEU A 547 36.44 35.45 7.00
C LEU A 547 36.66 36.63 7.95
N ARG A 548 36.38 36.46 9.24
CA ARG A 548 36.63 37.47 10.27
C ARG A 548 38.12 37.66 10.54
N ALA A 549 38.90 36.62 10.54
CA ALA A 549 40.34 36.66 10.69
C ALA A 549 41.01 37.41 9.51
N GLU A 550 40.63 37.11 8.26
CA GLU A 550 41.12 37.76 7.06
C GLU A 550 40.80 39.27 7.05
N TYR A 551 39.61 39.67 7.50
CA TYR A 551 39.24 41.08 7.65
C TYR A 551 40.15 41.82 8.62
N GLN A 552 40.55 41.22 9.76
CA GLN A 552 41.42 41.86 10.74
C GLN A 552 42.84 42.12 10.19
N GLU A 553 43.38 41.19 9.41
CA GLU A 553 44.69 41.29 8.77
C GLU A 553 44.73 42.46 7.77
N TYR A 554 43.72 42.55 6.90
CA TYR A 554 43.62 43.64 5.92
C TYR A 554 43.43 45.00 6.59
N LYS A 555 42.68 45.04 7.69
CA LYS A 555 42.47 46.27 8.48
C LYS A 555 43.76 46.77 9.16
N ALA A 556 44.61 45.86 9.63
CA ALA A 556 45.90 46.19 10.24
C ALA A 556 46.85 46.87 9.24
N THR A 557 46.93 46.34 8.00
CA THR A 557 47.75 46.88 6.92
C THR A 557 47.27 48.28 6.50
N LYS A 558 45.97 48.50 6.51
CA LYS A 558 45.39 49.83 6.24
C LYS A 558 45.73 50.86 7.31
N THR A 559 45.75 50.46 8.58
CA THR A 559 46.06 51.36 9.70
C THR A 559 47.51 51.84 9.62
N GLU A 560 48.43 51.00 9.11
CA GLU A 560 49.85 51.36 8.93
C GLU A 560 50.02 52.38 7.77
N TYR A 561 49.27 52.27 6.69
CA TYR A 561 49.22 53.25 5.61
C TYR A 561 48.65 54.58 6.09
N ASP A 562 47.54 54.59 6.82
CA ASP A 562 46.88 55.83 7.32
C ASP A 562 47.73 56.61 8.28
N LYS A 563 48.57 55.92 9.09
CA LYS A 563 49.58 56.59 10.02
C LYS A 563 50.68 57.32 9.27
N ASN A 564 51.00 56.90 8.06
CA ASN A 564 52.08 57.52 7.27
C ASN A 564 51.58 58.57 6.26
N SER A 565 50.29 58.62 6.00
CA SER A 565 49.67 59.61 5.11
C SER A 565 49.85 61.05 5.61
N GLU A 566 49.85 61.28 6.96
CA GLU A 566 50.05 62.58 7.57
C GLU A 566 51.44 63.14 7.34
N ALA A 567 52.44 62.25 7.17
CA ALA A 567 53.80 62.68 6.84
C ALA A 567 54.00 63.14 5.44
N ILE A 568 53.12 62.68 4.53
CA ILE A 568 53.05 63.04 3.10
C ILE A 568 52.46 64.44 2.97
N ASP A 569 51.41 64.79 3.74
CA ASP A 569 50.79 66.10 3.74
C ASP A 569 51.67 67.22 4.30
N LYS A 570 52.58 66.92 5.21
CA LYS A 570 53.54 67.87 5.76
C LYS A 570 54.57 68.38 4.75
N ASN A 571 54.87 67.62 3.71
CA ASN A 571 55.77 68.04 2.61
C ASN A 571 55.14 69.00 1.63
N ASN A 572 53.79 69.12 1.65
CA ASN A 572 52.99 69.86 0.72
C ASN A 572 52.88 71.35 1.16
N SER A 573 53.47 71.80 2.28
CA SER A 573 53.28 73.13 2.84
C SER A 573 54.26 74.17 2.28
N ILE A 574 55.00 73.80 1.27
CA ILE A 574 56.25 74.64 0.93
C ILE A 574 55.98 75.75 -0.11
N ASP A 575 54.93 75.75 -0.85
CA ASP A 575 54.81 76.84 -1.84
C ASP A 575 53.36 77.29 -2.16
N ILE A 576 53.16 78.59 -2.20
CA ILE A 576 51.81 79.23 -2.55
C ILE A 576 51.44 78.90 -3.99
N GLN A 577 52.37 78.70 -4.95
CA GLN A 577 52.16 78.28 -6.32
C GLN A 577 51.79 76.82 -6.38
N ILE A 578 52.43 76.05 -5.55
CA ILE A 578 52.07 74.63 -5.30
C ILE A 578 50.66 74.50 -4.74
N ARG A 579 50.26 75.48 -3.84
CA ARG A 579 48.89 75.42 -3.26
C ARG A 579 47.81 75.60 -4.34
N ASN A 580 48.01 76.43 -5.35
CA ASN A 580 47.01 76.57 -6.43
C ASN A 580 46.96 75.33 -7.33
N ASN A 581 48.15 74.75 -7.64
CA ASN A 581 48.21 73.46 -8.34
C ASN A 581 47.62 72.34 -7.45
N ASP A 582 47.91 72.38 -6.16
CA ASP A 582 47.37 71.35 -5.20
C ASP A 582 45.84 71.48 -5.07
N VAL A 583 45.24 72.64 -5.17
CA VAL A 583 43.78 72.81 -5.21
C VAL A 583 43.21 72.16 -6.46
N PHE A 584 43.77 72.45 -7.62
CA PHE A 584 43.34 71.86 -8.89
C PHE A 584 43.55 70.34 -8.91
N ILE A 585 44.73 69.86 -8.40
CA ILE A 585 45.00 68.45 -8.26
C ILE A 585 44.06 67.81 -7.29
N ARG A 586 43.77 68.48 -6.16
CA ARG A 586 42.85 68.01 -5.16
C ARG A 586 41.40 67.91 -5.70
N ASP A 587 40.91 68.96 -6.41
CA ASP A 587 39.56 68.92 -7.00
C ASP A 587 39.46 67.87 -8.07
N LYS A 588 40.48 67.67 -8.90
CA LYS A 588 40.49 66.63 -9.91
C LYS A 588 40.62 65.25 -9.27
N ARG A 589 41.41 65.09 -8.20
CA ARG A 589 41.50 63.85 -7.42
C ARG A 589 40.21 63.54 -6.71
N ASN A 590 39.54 64.55 -6.08
CA ASN A 590 38.24 64.37 -5.46
C ASN A 590 37.19 63.91 -6.48
N THR A 591 37.22 64.45 -7.70
CA THR A 591 36.32 64.01 -8.77
C THR A 591 36.66 62.62 -9.21
N LYS A 592 37.96 62.27 -9.32
CA LYS A 592 38.43 60.93 -9.68
C LYS A 592 38.09 59.91 -8.57
N ASP A 593 38.27 60.27 -7.29
CA ASP A 593 37.96 59.46 -6.14
C ASP A 593 36.42 59.21 -6.09
N THR A 594 35.62 60.24 -6.35
CA THR A 594 34.17 60.14 -6.44
C THR A 594 33.80 59.16 -7.58
N ASN A 595 34.39 59.36 -8.79
CA ASN A 595 34.15 58.49 -9.91
C ASN A 595 34.64 57.05 -9.60
N THR A 596 35.81 56.92 -8.95
CA THR A 596 36.35 55.58 -8.55
C THR A 596 35.46 54.90 -7.52
N ASN A 597 34.91 55.64 -6.57
CA ASN A 597 33.95 55.09 -5.60
C ASN A 597 32.67 54.64 -6.26
N ILE A 598 32.17 55.43 -7.25
CA ILE A 598 31.00 55.03 -8.05
C ILE A 598 31.31 53.80 -8.86
N VAL A 599 32.49 53.75 -9.52
CA VAL A 599 32.93 52.54 -10.25
C VAL A 599 33.01 51.33 -9.35
N THR A 600 33.64 51.47 -8.17
CA THR A 600 33.76 50.35 -7.21
C THR A 600 32.39 49.89 -6.71
N ARG A 601 31.49 50.84 -6.44
CA ARG A 601 30.11 50.54 -6.06
C ARG A 601 29.40 49.79 -7.19
N ASN A 602 29.48 50.32 -8.40
CA ASN A 602 28.82 49.74 -9.59
C ASN A 602 29.38 48.34 -9.93
N GLU A 603 30.70 48.15 -9.79
CA GLU A 603 31.36 46.85 -9.92
C GLU A 603 30.88 45.87 -8.86
N THR A 604 30.67 46.34 -7.62
CA THR A 604 30.13 45.53 -6.55
C THR A 604 28.66 45.13 -6.82
N GLU A 605 27.88 46.09 -7.31
CA GLU A 605 26.48 45.81 -7.71
C GLU A 605 26.41 44.85 -8.89
N ILE A 606 27.29 45.00 -9.89
CA ILE A 606 27.38 44.01 -11.00
C ILE A 606 27.71 42.62 -10.49
N LYS A 607 28.64 42.48 -9.51
CA LYS A 607 28.93 41.19 -8.88
C LYS A 607 27.74 40.64 -8.15
N ASN A 608 26.99 41.48 -7.43
CA ASN A 608 25.77 41.09 -6.77
C ASN A 608 24.71 40.59 -7.76
N TYR A 609 24.49 41.33 -8.86
CA TYR A 609 23.58 40.90 -9.90
C TYR A 609 24.03 39.62 -10.60
N ASN A 610 25.35 39.49 -10.87
CA ASN A 610 25.89 38.24 -11.44
C ASN A 610 25.55 37.03 -10.55
N ARG A 611 25.74 37.20 -9.26
CA ARG A 611 25.44 36.14 -8.30
C ARG A 611 23.94 35.87 -8.21
N GLN A 612 23.12 36.94 -8.15
CA GLN A 612 21.66 36.76 -8.13
C GLN A 612 21.15 36.06 -9.39
N VAL A 613 21.74 36.38 -10.55
CA VAL A 613 21.45 35.71 -11.83
C VAL A 613 21.85 34.23 -11.73
N GLU A 614 23.03 33.93 -11.20
CA GLU A 614 23.52 32.56 -11.06
C GLU A 614 22.64 31.76 -10.07
N ASP A 615 22.33 32.36 -8.92
CA ASP A 615 21.43 31.75 -7.92
C ASP A 615 20.06 31.42 -8.54
N ARG A 616 19.52 32.34 -9.33
CA ARG A 616 18.21 32.12 -10.00
C ARG A 616 18.29 31.06 -11.11
N ARG A 617 19.38 31.07 -11.88
CA ARG A 617 19.60 30.02 -12.90
C ARG A 617 19.74 28.65 -12.27
N GLU A 618 20.41 28.55 -11.12
CA GLU A 618 20.52 27.31 -10.37
C GLU A 618 19.16 26.85 -9.84
N VAL A 619 18.33 27.77 -9.33
CA VAL A 619 16.97 27.45 -8.89
C VAL A 619 16.09 27.04 -10.06
N ILE A 620 16.16 27.75 -11.21
CA ILE A 620 15.42 27.38 -12.44
C ILE A 620 15.81 25.97 -12.88
N LYS A 621 17.10 25.66 -12.87
CA LYS A 621 17.57 24.31 -13.21
C LYS A 621 16.96 23.27 -12.25
N LYS A 622 16.96 23.56 -10.96
CA LYS A 622 16.34 22.70 -9.95
C LYS A 622 14.82 22.59 -10.13
N LEU A 623 14.14 23.68 -10.51
CA LEU A 623 12.71 23.65 -10.84
C LEU A 623 12.41 22.76 -12.05
N GLN A 624 13.25 22.82 -13.07
CA GLN A 624 13.10 21.96 -14.27
C GLN A 624 13.37 20.49 -13.95
N GLU A 625 14.35 20.21 -13.09
CA GLU A 625 14.62 18.87 -12.57
C GLU A 625 13.44 18.37 -11.70
N GLU A 626 12.88 19.26 -10.86
CA GLU A 626 11.67 18.96 -10.08
C GLU A 626 10.44 18.75 -10.96
N GLU A 627 10.25 19.54 -11.98
CA GLU A 627 9.15 19.35 -12.92
C GLU A 627 9.21 17.95 -13.54
N LYS A 628 10.42 17.55 -13.95
CA LYS A 628 10.67 16.19 -14.47
C LYS A 628 10.34 15.14 -13.40
N LEU A 629 10.78 15.35 -12.16
CA LEU A 629 10.51 14.46 -11.03
C LEU A 629 9.01 14.36 -10.78
N VAL A 630 8.32 15.49 -10.64
CA VAL A 630 6.86 15.55 -10.38
C VAL A 630 6.06 14.92 -11.50
N ARG A 631 6.45 15.15 -12.76
CA ARG A 631 5.83 14.51 -13.93
C ARG A 631 5.93 12.99 -13.83
N ASN A 632 7.11 12.47 -13.55
CA ASN A 632 7.30 11.02 -13.42
C ASN A 632 6.57 10.44 -12.20
N TRP A 633 6.51 11.18 -11.08
CA TRP A 633 5.69 10.81 -9.93
C TRP A 633 4.20 10.75 -10.28
N LYS A 634 3.67 11.74 -11.00
CA LYS A 634 2.27 11.72 -11.45
C LYS A 634 1.97 10.55 -12.36
N ILE A 635 2.90 10.25 -13.29
CA ILE A 635 2.79 9.07 -14.16
C ILE A 635 2.84 7.79 -13.32
N TYR A 636 3.76 7.70 -12.34
CA TYR A 636 3.83 6.55 -11.45
C TYR A 636 2.54 6.37 -10.62
N LEU A 637 1.98 7.45 -10.08
CA LEU A 637 0.69 7.43 -9.39
C LEU A 637 -0.47 7.01 -10.29
N GLU A 638 -0.42 7.34 -11.58
CA GLU A 638 -1.38 6.84 -12.56
C GLU A 638 -1.18 5.33 -12.80
N LEU A 639 0.07 4.89 -12.95
CA LEU A 639 0.42 3.49 -13.16
C LEU A 639 -0.06 2.59 -12.02
N VAL A 640 0.23 2.95 -10.78
CA VAL A 640 -0.15 2.15 -9.60
C VAL A 640 -1.57 2.42 -9.12
N GLY A 641 -2.19 3.50 -9.58
CA GLY A 641 -3.53 3.92 -9.21
C GLY A 641 -4.62 2.95 -9.68
N LYS A 642 -5.84 3.15 -9.19
CA LYS A 642 -7.00 2.30 -9.49
C LYS A 642 -7.30 2.15 -10.99
N ASP A 643 -7.02 3.19 -11.78
CA ASP A 643 -7.22 3.21 -13.23
C ASP A 643 -5.97 2.79 -14.02
N GLY A 644 -4.88 2.49 -13.34
CA GLY A 644 -3.59 2.10 -13.90
C GLY A 644 -3.49 0.61 -14.23
N ILE A 645 -2.37 0.01 -13.83
CA ILE A 645 -2.10 -1.41 -14.11
C ILE A 645 -3.07 -2.36 -13.41
N SER A 646 -3.55 -2.02 -12.20
CA SER A 646 -4.56 -2.83 -11.50
C SER A 646 -5.80 -3.02 -12.36
N LYS A 647 -6.30 -1.96 -12.97
CA LYS A 647 -7.44 -2.02 -13.91
C LYS A 647 -7.10 -2.77 -15.19
N MET A 648 -5.90 -2.58 -15.71
CA MET A 648 -5.44 -3.29 -16.90
C MET A 648 -5.39 -4.80 -16.64
N VAL A 649 -4.83 -5.21 -15.50
CA VAL A 649 -4.78 -6.62 -15.08
C VAL A 649 -6.19 -7.15 -14.85
N LEU A 650 -7.02 -6.44 -14.08
CA LEU A 650 -8.39 -6.84 -13.82
C LEU A 650 -9.18 -7.04 -15.13
N ARG A 651 -9.12 -6.09 -16.05
CA ARG A 651 -9.78 -6.22 -17.36
C ARG A 651 -9.27 -7.40 -18.18
N LYS A 652 -7.98 -7.74 -18.06
CA LYS A 652 -7.40 -8.90 -18.74
C LYS A 652 -7.72 -10.22 -18.03
N THR A 653 -7.96 -10.17 -16.72
CA THR A 653 -8.37 -11.34 -15.92
C THR A 653 -9.85 -11.66 -16.05
N LEU A 654 -10.70 -10.64 -16.24
CA LEU A 654 -12.16 -10.86 -16.40
C LEU A 654 -12.54 -11.87 -17.50
N PRO A 655 -11.94 -11.86 -18.68
CA PRO A 655 -12.23 -12.86 -19.70
C PRO A 655 -11.90 -14.29 -19.25
N ILE A 656 -10.81 -14.45 -18.48
CA ILE A 656 -10.42 -15.74 -17.91
C ILE A 656 -11.45 -16.18 -16.89
N ILE A 657 -11.87 -15.28 -15.99
CA ILE A 657 -12.93 -15.54 -15.01
C ILE A 657 -14.21 -15.95 -15.72
N ASN A 658 -14.63 -15.18 -16.70
CA ASN A 658 -15.88 -15.44 -17.44
C ASN A 658 -15.83 -16.75 -18.24
N ALA A 659 -14.69 -17.08 -18.86
CA ALA A 659 -14.50 -18.34 -19.56
C ALA A 659 -14.60 -19.55 -18.59
N LYS A 660 -13.98 -19.45 -17.41
CA LYS A 660 -14.06 -20.48 -16.37
C LYS A 660 -15.46 -20.60 -15.79
N LEU A 661 -16.14 -19.47 -15.51
CA LEU A 661 -17.55 -19.46 -15.07
C LEU A 661 -18.43 -20.15 -16.07
N SER A 662 -18.31 -19.76 -17.34
CA SER A 662 -19.06 -20.36 -18.40
C SER A 662 -18.78 -21.87 -18.54
N LYS A 663 -17.51 -22.31 -18.43
CA LYS A 663 -17.15 -23.72 -18.45
C LYS A 663 -17.75 -24.49 -17.27
N LEU A 664 -17.80 -23.90 -16.10
CA LEU A 664 -18.32 -24.52 -14.89
C LEU A 664 -19.85 -24.64 -14.94
N LEU A 665 -20.53 -23.56 -15.36
CA LEU A 665 -22.01 -23.51 -15.46
C LEU A 665 -22.56 -24.19 -16.71
N ASN A 666 -21.73 -24.32 -17.75
CA ASN A 666 -22.11 -25.00 -18.97
C ASN A 666 -22.48 -26.47 -18.66
N ASP A 667 -23.52 -27.00 -19.29
CA ASP A 667 -24.08 -28.34 -19.07
C ASP A 667 -24.80 -28.55 -17.71
N VAL A 668 -24.76 -27.55 -16.82
CA VAL A 668 -25.40 -27.58 -15.49
C VAL A 668 -26.57 -26.63 -15.42
N CYS A 669 -26.44 -25.42 -15.98
CA CYS A 669 -27.41 -24.35 -15.87
C CYS A 669 -27.89 -23.91 -17.27
N ASP A 670 -29.14 -23.38 -17.33
CA ASP A 670 -29.68 -22.74 -18.52
C ASP A 670 -29.35 -21.25 -18.65
N PHE A 671 -28.48 -20.77 -17.75
CA PHE A 671 -28.01 -19.38 -17.70
C PHE A 671 -26.47 -19.34 -17.64
N ASP A 672 -25.93 -18.18 -17.92
CA ASP A 672 -24.51 -17.83 -17.73
C ASP A 672 -24.36 -16.69 -16.74
N VAL A 673 -23.13 -16.56 -16.20
CA VAL A 673 -22.73 -15.43 -15.34
C VAL A 673 -21.57 -14.71 -15.99
N GLU A 674 -21.66 -13.38 -16.09
CA GLU A 674 -20.58 -12.53 -16.57
C GLU A 674 -20.14 -11.54 -15.48
N VAL A 675 -18.85 -11.48 -15.22
CA VAL A 675 -18.24 -10.43 -14.43
C VAL A 675 -17.75 -9.34 -15.37
N ALA A 676 -18.21 -8.12 -15.20
CA ALA A 676 -17.83 -6.98 -16.04
C ALA A 676 -17.45 -5.76 -15.21
N ILE A 677 -16.81 -4.79 -15.84
CA ILE A 677 -16.50 -3.49 -15.22
C ILE A 677 -17.31 -2.41 -15.93
N ASN A 678 -18.04 -1.61 -15.17
CA ASN A 678 -18.79 -0.48 -15.70
C ASN A 678 -17.87 0.71 -16.04
N GLN A 679 -18.44 1.81 -16.53
CA GLN A 679 -17.68 3.03 -16.87
C GLN A 679 -17.04 3.71 -15.65
N LYS A 680 -17.61 3.51 -14.45
CA LYS A 680 -17.10 4.04 -13.17
C LYS A 680 -16.04 3.15 -12.53
N ASN A 681 -15.63 2.05 -13.21
CA ASN A 681 -14.72 1.03 -12.71
C ASN A 681 -15.26 0.15 -11.58
N ASP A 682 -16.57 0.12 -11.40
CA ASP A 682 -17.20 -0.78 -10.46
C ASP A 682 -17.41 -2.15 -11.09
N VAL A 683 -17.30 -3.20 -10.28
CA VAL A 683 -17.48 -4.59 -10.72
C VAL A 683 -18.95 -4.95 -10.66
N MET A 684 -19.46 -5.36 -11.82
CA MET A 684 -20.84 -5.80 -12.02
C MET A 684 -20.88 -7.32 -12.21
N PHE A 685 -21.85 -7.96 -11.60
CA PHE A 685 -22.18 -9.36 -11.86
C PHE A 685 -23.49 -9.44 -12.63
N TYR A 686 -23.43 -9.99 -13.82
CA TYR A 686 -24.60 -10.15 -14.68
C TYR A 686 -25.02 -11.61 -14.75
N LEU A 687 -26.31 -11.84 -14.64
CA LEU A 687 -26.97 -13.07 -15.00
C LEU A 687 -27.37 -12.96 -16.47
N ILE A 688 -27.03 -13.95 -17.29
CA ILE A 688 -27.35 -13.97 -18.71
C ILE A 688 -28.25 -15.17 -18.97
N LYS A 689 -29.51 -14.91 -19.31
CA LYS A 689 -30.48 -15.93 -19.67
C LYS A 689 -31.11 -15.59 -21.01
N ASP A 690 -31.07 -16.52 -21.94
CA ASP A 690 -31.57 -16.33 -23.31
C ASP A 690 -31.06 -15.06 -24.00
N GLY A 691 -29.80 -14.66 -23.70
CA GLY A 691 -29.18 -13.46 -24.26
C GLY A 691 -29.57 -12.16 -23.55
N VAL A 692 -30.43 -12.22 -22.53
CA VAL A 692 -30.83 -11.05 -21.72
C VAL A 692 -29.90 -10.91 -20.51
N TYR A 693 -29.35 -9.70 -20.33
CA TYR A 693 -28.52 -9.34 -19.20
C TYR A 693 -29.38 -8.75 -18.08
N SER A 694 -29.25 -9.28 -16.88
CA SER A 694 -29.85 -8.73 -15.67
C SER A 694 -28.82 -8.68 -14.57
N ASP A 695 -29.02 -7.84 -13.55
CA ASP A 695 -28.14 -7.87 -12.36
C ASP A 695 -28.30 -9.22 -11.67
N LEU A 696 -27.19 -9.83 -11.28
CA LEU A 696 -27.19 -11.15 -10.65
C LEU A 696 -28.04 -11.19 -9.37
N SER A 697 -28.12 -10.09 -8.63
CA SER A 697 -28.94 -10.00 -7.41
C SER A 697 -30.44 -10.19 -7.65
N SER A 698 -30.89 -10.03 -8.89
CA SER A 698 -32.30 -10.27 -9.30
C SER A 698 -32.60 -11.73 -9.62
N GLY A 699 -31.63 -12.63 -9.55
CA GLY A 699 -31.76 -14.04 -9.85
C GLY A 699 -32.71 -14.79 -8.88
N SER A 700 -33.25 -15.90 -9.33
CA SER A 700 -33.97 -16.85 -8.48
C SER A 700 -33.05 -17.53 -7.47
N GLY A 701 -33.62 -18.19 -6.46
CA GLY A 701 -32.80 -18.85 -5.42
C GLY A 701 -31.77 -19.85 -5.97
N PHE A 702 -32.15 -20.63 -7.01
CA PHE A 702 -31.18 -21.51 -7.68
C PHE A 702 -30.11 -20.73 -8.45
N GLU A 703 -30.50 -19.73 -9.22
CA GLU A 703 -29.58 -18.89 -9.99
C GLU A 703 -28.57 -18.19 -9.09
N LEU A 704 -29.02 -17.63 -7.97
CA LEU A 704 -28.14 -16.99 -6.97
C LEU A 704 -27.17 -17.99 -6.34
N THR A 705 -27.68 -19.16 -5.91
CA THR A 705 -26.84 -20.17 -5.25
C THR A 705 -25.83 -20.75 -6.22
N ALA A 706 -26.26 -21.18 -7.40
CA ALA A 706 -25.36 -21.76 -8.40
C ALA A 706 -24.31 -20.75 -8.89
N SER A 707 -24.72 -19.49 -9.11
CA SER A 707 -23.81 -18.41 -9.50
C SER A 707 -22.82 -18.07 -8.40
N GLY A 708 -23.27 -17.99 -7.15
CA GLY A 708 -22.41 -17.72 -6.00
C GLY A 708 -21.35 -18.82 -5.81
N ILE A 709 -21.75 -20.09 -5.93
CA ILE A 709 -20.85 -21.26 -5.88
C ILE A 709 -19.86 -21.18 -7.05
N ALA A 710 -20.33 -20.94 -8.28
CA ALA A 710 -19.47 -20.87 -9.45
C ALA A 710 -18.47 -19.71 -9.36
N LEU A 711 -18.90 -18.49 -8.97
CA LEU A 711 -18.04 -17.34 -8.76
C LEU A 711 -16.96 -17.66 -7.73
N ARG A 712 -17.36 -18.19 -6.58
CA ARG A 712 -16.44 -18.53 -5.49
C ARG A 712 -15.40 -19.55 -5.93
N THR A 713 -15.84 -20.61 -6.62
CA THR A 713 -14.98 -21.68 -7.13
C THR A 713 -13.96 -21.13 -8.12
N VAL A 714 -14.41 -20.37 -9.11
CA VAL A 714 -13.51 -19.79 -10.13
C VAL A 714 -12.53 -18.79 -9.48
N LEU A 715 -13.01 -17.95 -8.56
CA LEU A 715 -12.16 -17.02 -7.86
C LEU A 715 -11.16 -17.72 -6.94
N SER A 716 -11.56 -18.79 -6.26
CA SER A 716 -10.65 -19.61 -5.44
C SER A 716 -9.59 -20.30 -6.29
N GLU A 717 -9.94 -20.81 -7.46
CA GLU A 717 -8.99 -21.43 -8.40
C GLU A 717 -7.95 -20.43 -8.94
N LEU A 718 -8.34 -19.16 -9.12
CA LEU A 718 -7.47 -18.08 -9.60
C LEU A 718 -6.78 -17.32 -8.45
N SER A 719 -7.12 -17.64 -7.21
CA SER A 719 -6.65 -16.90 -6.05
C SER A 719 -5.19 -17.19 -5.73
N THR A 720 -4.50 -16.16 -5.28
CA THR A 720 -3.18 -16.27 -4.62
C THR A 720 -3.29 -16.59 -3.13
N ILE A 721 -4.52 -16.65 -2.60
CA ILE A 721 -4.81 -16.95 -1.20
C ILE A 721 -4.58 -18.45 -0.94
N PRO A 722 -3.98 -18.84 0.21
CA PRO A 722 -3.82 -20.25 0.57
C PRO A 722 -5.15 -21.00 0.60
N VAL A 723 -5.20 -22.16 -0.07
CA VAL A 723 -6.42 -22.96 -0.20
C VAL A 723 -6.26 -24.27 0.58
N SER A 724 -7.30 -24.63 1.35
CA SER A 724 -7.39 -25.92 2.04
C SER A 724 -7.76 -27.06 1.07
N ASN A 725 -7.36 -28.29 1.44
CA ASN A 725 -7.84 -29.50 0.78
C ASN A 725 -9.32 -29.82 1.03
N ILE A 726 -9.99 -29.11 1.95
CA ILE A 726 -11.36 -29.36 2.40
C ILE A 726 -12.23 -28.13 2.11
N LEU A 727 -13.46 -28.34 1.68
CA LEU A 727 -14.47 -27.32 1.51
C LEU A 727 -15.75 -27.76 2.25
N THR A 728 -16.47 -26.84 2.86
CA THR A 728 -17.74 -27.10 3.54
C THR A 728 -18.87 -26.29 2.93
N TYR A 729 -19.93 -26.98 2.51
CA TYR A 729 -21.23 -26.40 2.17
C TYR A 729 -22.19 -26.61 3.34
N ASP A 730 -22.56 -25.52 4.01
CA ASP A 730 -23.47 -25.58 5.15
C ASP A 730 -24.84 -25.02 4.77
N GLU A 731 -25.78 -25.93 4.53
CA GLU A 731 -27.19 -25.66 4.25
C GLU A 731 -27.50 -24.70 3.09
N VAL A 732 -26.67 -24.71 2.05
CA VAL A 732 -26.83 -23.82 0.87
C VAL A 732 -28.04 -24.18 -0.03
N TRP A 733 -28.76 -25.24 0.31
CA TRP A 733 -29.84 -25.83 -0.51
C TRP A 733 -31.22 -25.22 -0.23
N GLY A 734 -31.36 -24.43 0.85
CA GLY A 734 -32.67 -23.99 1.38
C GLY A 734 -33.57 -23.27 0.38
N ARG A 735 -33.02 -22.58 -0.59
CA ARG A 735 -33.75 -21.85 -1.66
C ARG A 735 -33.66 -22.49 -3.03
N VAL A 736 -33.06 -23.68 -3.14
CA VAL A 736 -33.00 -24.44 -4.38
C VAL A 736 -34.21 -25.35 -4.48
N ALA A 737 -35.04 -25.18 -5.52
CA ALA A 737 -36.14 -26.06 -5.76
C ALA A 737 -35.64 -27.48 -6.10
N LYS A 738 -36.35 -28.52 -5.65
CA LYS A 738 -36.00 -29.93 -5.90
C LYS A 738 -35.76 -30.25 -7.37
N ALA A 739 -36.52 -29.60 -8.28
CA ALA A 739 -36.33 -29.78 -9.71
C ALA A 739 -34.91 -29.42 -10.21
N ASN A 740 -34.20 -28.59 -9.45
CA ASN A 740 -32.82 -28.15 -9.76
C ASN A 740 -31.74 -28.92 -8.99
N TYR A 741 -32.12 -29.94 -8.20
CA TYR A 741 -31.15 -30.70 -7.39
C TYR A 741 -30.16 -31.46 -8.25
N GLU A 742 -30.59 -32.03 -9.37
CA GLU A 742 -29.70 -32.70 -10.33
C GLU A 742 -28.63 -31.74 -10.90
N ASN A 743 -29.07 -30.55 -11.28
CA ASN A 743 -28.16 -29.50 -11.77
C ASN A 743 -27.18 -29.06 -10.68
N MET A 744 -27.67 -28.91 -9.44
CA MET A 744 -26.84 -28.54 -8.31
C MET A 744 -25.82 -29.64 -7.98
N LYS A 745 -26.25 -30.91 -8.00
CA LYS A 745 -25.36 -32.07 -7.83
C LYS A 745 -24.21 -32.03 -8.85
N ASN A 746 -24.55 -31.88 -10.13
CA ASN A 746 -23.55 -31.82 -11.20
C ASN A 746 -22.58 -30.65 -11.03
N LEU A 747 -23.04 -29.48 -10.53
CA LEU A 747 -22.17 -28.35 -10.19
C LEU A 747 -21.21 -28.70 -9.06
N ILE A 748 -21.75 -29.25 -7.97
CA ILE A 748 -20.96 -29.59 -6.79
C ILE A 748 -19.94 -30.70 -7.10
N GLU A 749 -20.28 -31.70 -7.89
CA GLU A 749 -19.35 -32.75 -8.35
C GLU A 749 -18.19 -32.17 -9.18
N LYS A 750 -18.46 -31.14 -10.01
CA LYS A 750 -17.42 -30.42 -10.75
C LYS A 750 -16.49 -29.67 -9.80
N VAL A 751 -17.04 -29.02 -8.77
CA VAL A 751 -16.28 -28.30 -7.75
C VAL A 751 -15.46 -29.25 -6.89
N ALA A 752 -16.05 -30.39 -6.51
CA ALA A 752 -15.40 -31.39 -5.64
C ALA A 752 -14.08 -31.93 -6.23
N LYS A 753 -13.94 -31.94 -7.56
CA LYS A 753 -12.69 -32.35 -8.22
C LYS A 753 -11.45 -31.49 -7.86
N GLN A 754 -11.67 -30.32 -7.26
CA GLN A 754 -10.58 -29.41 -6.86
C GLN A 754 -10.12 -29.63 -5.41
N TYR A 755 -10.89 -30.39 -4.62
CA TYR A 755 -10.68 -30.66 -3.21
C TYR A 755 -10.53 -32.17 -2.96
N GLU A 756 -9.86 -32.54 -1.87
CA GLU A 756 -9.78 -33.93 -1.43
C GLU A 756 -11.13 -34.37 -0.86
N ALA A 757 -11.77 -33.51 -0.07
CA ALA A 757 -13.09 -33.76 0.48
C ALA A 757 -13.96 -32.49 0.50
N VAL A 758 -15.24 -32.63 0.22
CA VAL A 758 -16.23 -31.58 0.28
C VAL A 758 -17.35 -32.00 1.22
N PHE A 759 -17.44 -31.36 2.37
CA PHE A 759 -18.53 -31.60 3.30
C PHE A 759 -19.84 -30.98 2.81
N LEU A 760 -20.87 -31.78 2.78
CA LEU A 760 -22.24 -31.32 2.53
C LEU A 760 -23.06 -31.48 3.82
N ILE A 761 -23.41 -30.35 4.43
CA ILE A 761 -24.35 -30.29 5.53
C ILE A 761 -25.71 -29.98 4.93
N SER A 762 -26.65 -30.90 5.09
CA SER A 762 -28.02 -30.78 4.57
C SER A 762 -29.02 -31.54 5.44
N HIS A 763 -30.23 -31.04 5.45
CA HIS A 763 -31.39 -31.70 6.03
C HIS A 763 -32.17 -32.54 4.98
N SER A 764 -31.75 -32.48 3.71
CA SER A 764 -32.35 -33.26 2.60
C SER A 764 -31.66 -34.61 2.48
N ASP A 765 -32.44 -35.69 2.50
CA ASP A 765 -31.94 -37.02 2.20
C ASP A 765 -31.38 -37.13 0.76
N GLU A 766 -32.01 -36.43 -0.20
CA GLU A 766 -31.57 -36.37 -1.60
C GLU A 766 -30.12 -35.81 -1.71
N VAL A 767 -29.77 -34.80 -0.94
CA VAL A 767 -28.38 -34.23 -0.92
C VAL A 767 -27.40 -35.21 -0.28
N ARG A 768 -27.85 -35.99 0.68
CA ARG A 768 -27.03 -37.04 1.31
C ARG A 768 -26.70 -38.15 0.31
N ASP A 769 -27.65 -38.48 -0.53
CA ASP A 769 -27.45 -39.53 -1.56
C ASP A 769 -26.46 -39.14 -2.67
N TRP A 770 -26.00 -37.87 -2.72
CA TRP A 770 -24.95 -37.42 -3.63
C TRP A 770 -23.55 -37.82 -3.16
N CYS A 771 -23.44 -38.23 -1.90
CA CYS A 771 -22.13 -38.29 -1.22
C CYS A 771 -21.52 -39.70 -1.29
N ASP A 772 -20.19 -39.74 -1.49
CA ASP A 772 -19.37 -40.94 -1.50
C ASP A 772 -19.08 -41.42 -0.09
N CYS A 773 -18.96 -40.50 0.87
CA CYS A 773 -18.67 -40.76 2.26
C CYS A 773 -19.75 -40.19 3.17
N HIS A 774 -19.97 -40.84 4.31
CA HIS A 774 -20.99 -40.41 5.26
C HIS A 774 -20.41 -40.31 6.68
N VAL A 775 -20.42 -39.09 7.22
CA VAL A 775 -20.04 -38.79 8.58
C VAL A 775 -21.31 -38.41 9.35
N SER A 776 -21.52 -39.06 10.50
CA SER A 776 -22.66 -38.74 11.36
C SER A 776 -22.16 -38.12 12.65
N VAL A 777 -22.80 -37.03 13.08
CA VAL A 777 -22.58 -36.44 14.39
C VAL A 777 -23.80 -36.73 15.26
N VAL A 778 -23.62 -37.63 16.18
CA VAL A 778 -24.68 -38.04 17.15
C VAL A 778 -24.50 -37.32 18.46
N LYS A 779 -25.58 -37.16 19.18
CA LYS A 779 -25.60 -36.52 20.49
C LYS A 779 -26.05 -37.51 21.57
N GLU A 780 -25.13 -37.84 22.45
CA GLU A 780 -25.40 -38.72 23.59
C GLU A 780 -25.24 -37.89 24.87
N ASN A 781 -26.28 -37.86 25.70
CA ASN A 781 -26.27 -37.08 26.94
C ASN A 781 -25.87 -35.60 26.76
N ASN A 782 -26.35 -34.96 25.71
CA ASN A 782 -25.99 -33.61 25.31
C ASN A 782 -24.52 -33.40 24.88
N ILE A 783 -23.76 -34.46 24.71
CA ILE A 783 -22.38 -34.42 24.24
C ILE A 783 -22.32 -34.98 22.81
N SER A 784 -21.67 -34.26 21.94
CA SER A 784 -21.52 -34.65 20.53
C SER A 784 -20.40 -35.67 20.36
N LYS A 785 -20.63 -36.63 19.46
CA LYS A 785 -19.64 -37.65 19.00
C LYS A 785 -19.67 -37.76 17.51
N VAL A 786 -18.54 -37.97 16.90
CA VAL A 786 -18.39 -38.25 15.47
C VAL A 786 -18.41 -39.77 15.24
N VAL A 787 -19.18 -40.20 14.23
CA VAL A 787 -19.25 -41.60 13.80
C VAL A 787 -19.06 -41.62 12.30
N LEU A 788 -17.99 -42.24 11.85
CA LEU A 788 -17.78 -42.60 10.43
C LEU A 788 -18.64 -43.84 10.10
N LYS A 789 -19.46 -43.77 9.07
CA LYS A 789 -20.26 -44.89 8.58
C LYS A 789 -19.72 -45.43 7.29
#